data_c79c484c533ab92194f0720245b6fbfa
#
_entry.id   c79c484c533ab92194f0720245b6fbfa
#
_cell.length_a   1.000
_cell.length_b   1.000
_cell.length_c   1.000
_cell.angle_alpha   90.00
_cell.angle_beta   90.00
_cell.angle_gamma   90.00
#
_symmetry.space_group_name_H-M   'P 1'
#
loop_
_entity.id
_entity.type
_entity.pdbx_description
1 polymer ?
#
loop_
_entity_poly.entity_id
_entity_poly.type
_entity_poly.pdbx_seq_one_letter_code
_entity_poly.pdbx_strand_id
1 'polypeptide(L)'
;MLARRIYIFLVILVALFTVTAAVAQESEDDYRRYKFYDDEEWWWAPIADSVVRPQIPASDIGDIARSARYQLSDVQHNRFGDGFDEEHRLSHHEVDYSTASLLRALGYYESINGFQRYVEIGSERALRREGQYLRLNLSGRGLWGGLTHRGIYRPESDGIRLKDEGWQIVEYARVRTGRDIYVDGIAGNAVDVALNVVRRTRRDNISIIALMPWSERGLRSATTDEAIALAGDKRYNPAWGMQSGVVRNSRVATTLHPEILADYSRRLSIATTLILNADIGFRRYGRTALSWFNAISPAPDNYRYLPSFATDDESRREITDAWQRDDKRYTQIDWDRLCHANIVQSDGHAVYAVESRRSNMAHATLSAEFQSRIGRVDLSYGLILDYERDSRFKQMRDLLGATHIVDLDYFLEDDDTYCNSLQNNLREPNRRIEEGDRFGYYFNLTRRRIEGFVSLGWRKDKMAFGIEGSFASEAQWRRGRYEKELFPDAGSFGRSRKVTLTPYRIGVDWSYEALSHTLVARLSLRGISPKLGDLFLQPNYNNRVVESPELSHHIFASVVYGYASPMVRLGATAFVASVTRLTSVVRYFDDLTRTYADAVVRGAGYLNFGVAVDAEVAWSKYFSSMFSLTAGSYRHSRNPEVAVYSDVDNALIARGRSAMRGVRGKTPQLTAYGDIEFSRGGWSAKLGVKYWGLRYIEASPIRRMVRFTELDISPEERTQLIEQERLQDAVSADISLSKNLKLGENMLIVEVAVRNLLGTDYVVNGYEQHRVRRQDFGKRSYIRPFDNLKLYGYPRNYAVNVTLLF
;
A
#
# COMPACT_ATOMS: atom_id res chain seq x y z
N MET A 1 -32.15 6.91 4.94
CA MET A 1 -31.54 8.12 4.36
C MET A 1 -30.49 7.78 3.28
N LEU A 2 -29.66 6.77 3.47
CA LEU A 2 -28.63 6.35 2.49
C LEU A 2 -29.22 5.90 1.15
N ALA A 3 -30.25 5.06 1.17
CA ALA A 3 -30.94 4.56 -0.03
C ALA A 3 -31.57 5.70 -0.87
N ARG A 4 -32.07 6.77 -0.22
CA ARG A 4 -32.64 7.93 -0.90
C ARG A 4 -31.56 8.81 -1.56
N ARG A 5 -30.36 8.89 -0.97
CA ARG A 5 -29.20 9.58 -1.56
C ARG A 5 -28.59 8.80 -2.71
N ILE A 6 -28.54 7.46 -2.61
CA ILE A 6 -28.12 6.58 -3.72
C ILE A 6 -29.11 6.67 -4.89
N TYR A 7 -30.42 6.72 -4.61
CA TYR A 7 -31.45 6.87 -5.63
C TYR A 7 -31.37 8.22 -6.36
N ILE A 8 -31.14 9.32 -5.62
CA ILE A 8 -30.93 10.66 -6.21
C ILE A 8 -29.65 10.68 -7.06
N PHE A 9 -28.58 10.03 -6.59
CA PHE A 9 -27.32 9.95 -7.33
C PHE A 9 -27.48 9.09 -8.62
N LEU A 10 -28.20 7.96 -8.54
CA LEU A 10 -28.56 7.14 -9.71
C LEU A 10 -29.45 7.90 -10.70
N VAL A 11 -30.39 8.71 -10.22
CA VAL A 11 -31.25 9.56 -11.09
C VAL A 11 -30.45 10.67 -11.76
N ILE A 12 -29.47 11.28 -11.07
CA ILE A 12 -28.54 12.25 -11.66
C ILE A 12 -27.62 11.56 -12.68
N LEU A 13 -27.15 10.35 -12.37
CA LEU A 13 -26.34 9.54 -13.30
C LEU A 13 -27.14 9.19 -14.56
N VAL A 14 -28.40 8.74 -14.42
CA VAL A 14 -29.31 8.42 -15.53
C VAL A 14 -29.67 9.68 -16.32
N ALA A 15 -29.86 10.85 -15.68
CA ALA A 15 -30.12 12.10 -16.37
C ALA A 15 -28.91 12.61 -17.17
N LEU A 16 -27.68 12.35 -16.70
CA LEU A 16 -26.46 12.57 -17.46
C LEU A 16 -26.35 11.64 -18.68
N PHE A 17 -26.87 10.39 -18.57
CA PHE A 17 -26.91 9.40 -19.66
C PHE A 17 -27.84 9.79 -20.82
N THR A 18 -28.90 10.55 -20.57
CA THR A 18 -29.90 10.89 -21.62
C THR A 18 -29.52 12.08 -22.51
N VAL A 19 -28.44 12.80 -22.18
CA VAL A 19 -28.04 14.04 -22.91
C VAL A 19 -26.97 13.78 -24.00
N THR A 20 -26.36 12.59 -24.07
CA THR A 20 -25.19 12.35 -24.93
C THR A 20 -25.31 11.17 -25.89
N ALA A 21 -26.41 11.08 -26.61
CA ALA A 21 -26.50 10.22 -27.78
C ALA A 21 -26.23 11.05 -29.06
N ALA A 22 -24.97 11.10 -29.50
CA ALA A 22 -24.62 11.59 -30.82
C ALA A 22 -23.37 10.88 -31.35
N VAL A 23 -23.58 10.25 -32.42
CA VAL A 23 -22.87 9.44 -33.40
C VAL A 23 -21.41 9.85 -33.73
N ALA A 24 -20.50 8.87 -33.83
CA ALA A 24 -19.31 8.96 -34.66
C ALA A 24 -19.04 7.64 -35.42
N GLN A 25 -18.79 7.78 -36.71
CA GLN A 25 -18.54 6.72 -37.67
C GLN A 25 -17.04 6.48 -37.82
N GLU A 26 -16.55 5.24 -37.76
CA GLU A 26 -15.13 4.89 -37.99
C GLU A 26 -14.88 3.53 -38.69
N SER A 27 -13.75 3.44 -39.38
CA SER A 27 -13.41 2.44 -40.39
C SER A 27 -12.71 1.16 -39.87
N GLU A 28 -12.73 0.10 -40.66
CA GLU A 28 -12.36 -1.30 -40.39
C GLU A 28 -10.87 -1.55 -40.02
N ASP A 29 -9.96 -0.61 -40.28
CA ASP A 29 -8.53 -0.74 -39.94
C ASP A 29 -8.19 -0.51 -38.45
N ASP A 30 -9.12 0.06 -37.70
CA ASP A 30 -8.97 0.35 -36.29
C ASP A 30 -9.23 -0.84 -35.36
N TYR A 31 -9.82 -1.92 -35.86
CA TYR A 31 -10.11 -3.14 -35.11
C TYR A 31 -8.88 -3.84 -34.49
N ARG A 32 -7.73 -3.64 -35.07
CA ARG A 32 -6.47 -4.25 -34.61
C ARG A 32 -5.80 -3.50 -33.45
N ARG A 33 -6.31 -2.30 -33.10
CA ARG A 33 -5.71 -1.43 -32.08
C ARG A 33 -6.45 -1.43 -30.75
N TYR A 34 -7.60 -2.10 -30.66
CA TYR A 34 -8.34 -2.23 -29.41
C TYR A 34 -7.84 -3.41 -28.56
N LYS A 35 -6.57 -3.41 -28.22
CA LYS A 35 -6.17 -3.96 -26.94
C LYS A 35 -6.47 -2.88 -25.93
N PHE A 36 -7.61 -2.99 -25.28
CA PHE A 36 -7.89 -2.19 -24.09
C PHE A 36 -6.94 -2.66 -23.00
N TYR A 37 -5.88 -1.93 -22.86
CA TYR A 37 -5.11 -1.89 -21.65
C TYR A 37 -5.94 -1.04 -20.69
N ASP A 38 -6.80 -1.72 -19.99
CA ASP A 38 -7.68 -1.06 -19.06
C ASP A 38 -7.08 -1.10 -17.68
N ASP A 39 -7.15 0.00 -17.01
CA ASP A 39 -6.65 0.22 -15.64
C ASP A 39 -7.34 -0.64 -14.58
N GLU A 40 -8.25 -1.50 -14.98
CA GLU A 40 -8.84 -2.55 -14.16
C GLU A 40 -8.03 -3.85 -14.16
N GLU A 41 -6.79 -3.77 -14.58
CA GLU A 41 -5.77 -4.80 -14.50
C GLU A 41 -5.59 -5.44 -13.13
N TRP A 42 -6.11 -4.83 -12.09
CA TRP A 42 -6.09 -5.44 -10.77
C TRP A 42 -6.91 -6.74 -10.67
N TRP A 43 -7.78 -7.01 -11.63
CA TRP A 43 -8.42 -8.33 -11.79
C TRP A 43 -7.51 -9.32 -12.46
N TRP A 44 -6.72 -8.86 -13.36
CA TRP A 44 -5.88 -9.65 -14.20
C TRP A 44 -4.58 -9.00 -14.39
N ALA A 45 -3.87 -8.36 -13.62
CA ALA A 45 -2.59 -7.81 -13.94
C ALA A 45 -2.06 -8.40 -15.26
N PRO A 46 -2.37 -7.88 -16.42
CA PRO A 46 -1.58 -8.22 -17.57
C PRO A 46 -0.26 -7.58 -17.31
N ILE A 47 0.65 -8.40 -17.08
CA ILE A 47 2.06 -8.15 -16.92
C ILE A 47 2.62 -7.44 -18.14
N ALA A 48 1.86 -7.42 -19.24
CA ALA A 48 2.25 -6.99 -20.55
C ALA A 48 2.60 -5.52 -20.70
N ASP A 49 1.87 -4.59 -20.09
CA ASP A 49 2.07 -3.17 -20.38
C ASP A 49 3.30 -2.56 -19.77
N SER A 50 3.80 -3.22 -18.83
CA SER A 50 4.86 -2.70 -18.06
C SER A 50 6.27 -3.12 -18.53
N VAL A 51 6.40 -4.16 -19.37
CA VAL A 51 7.66 -4.70 -19.85
C VAL A 51 8.26 -3.91 -21.01
N VAL A 52 7.45 -3.25 -21.80
CA VAL A 52 7.86 -2.71 -23.11
C VAL A 52 8.68 -1.41 -23.01
N ARG A 53 8.75 -0.79 -21.85
CA ARG A 53 9.62 0.35 -21.65
C ARG A 53 10.43 0.13 -20.37
N PRO A 54 11.76 0.10 -20.46
CA PRO A 54 12.62 0.18 -19.30
C PRO A 54 12.56 1.60 -18.73
N GLN A 55 11.40 2.05 -18.32
CA GLN A 55 11.25 3.16 -17.39
C GLN A 55 11.42 2.56 -16.02
N ILE A 56 12.67 2.36 -15.63
CA ILE A 56 13.00 2.21 -14.23
C ILE A 56 12.93 3.63 -13.67
N PRO A 57 11.92 3.94 -12.86
CA PRO A 57 11.98 5.15 -12.06
C PRO A 57 13.20 4.96 -11.15
N ALA A 58 14.20 5.75 -11.39
CA ALA A 58 15.55 5.51 -10.90
C ALA A 58 15.74 5.81 -9.42
N SER A 59 14.79 5.49 -8.52
CA SER A 59 14.98 6.19 -7.27
C SER A 59 14.69 5.46 -5.98
N ASP A 60 13.98 4.36 -6.01
CA ASP A 60 13.62 3.68 -4.77
C ASP A 60 13.84 2.17 -4.89
N ILE A 61 14.38 1.57 -3.84
CA ILE A 61 14.50 0.11 -3.71
C ILE A 61 13.14 -0.56 -3.84
N GLY A 62 12.10 0.09 -3.31
CA GLY A 62 10.71 -0.30 -3.51
C GLY A 62 10.31 -0.30 -4.99
N ASP A 63 10.83 0.59 -5.80
CA ASP A 63 10.55 0.67 -7.24
C ASP A 63 11.33 -0.34 -8.06
N ILE A 64 12.53 -0.74 -7.63
CA ILE A 64 13.23 -1.88 -8.24
C ILE A 64 12.54 -3.19 -7.88
N ALA A 65 12.15 -3.35 -6.64
CA ALA A 65 11.35 -4.50 -6.19
C ALA A 65 9.94 -4.49 -6.82
N ARG A 66 9.41 -3.32 -7.18
CA ARG A 66 8.16 -3.15 -7.95
C ARG A 66 8.36 -3.30 -9.44
N SER A 67 9.52 -2.95 -9.99
CA SER A 67 9.88 -3.20 -11.39
C SER A 67 10.21 -4.67 -11.63
N ALA A 68 10.68 -5.39 -10.63
CA ALA A 68 10.59 -6.85 -10.59
C ALA A 68 9.12 -7.24 -10.37
N ARG A 69 8.28 -6.92 -11.28
CA ARG A 69 6.81 -6.89 -11.39
C ARG A 69 6.05 -8.12 -10.94
N TYR A 70 6.71 -9.00 -10.25
CA TYR A 70 6.21 -10.30 -9.83
C TYR A 70 6.37 -10.50 -8.34
N GLN A 71 6.26 -9.43 -7.57
CA GLN A 71 6.03 -9.59 -6.16
C GLN A 71 4.70 -10.31 -5.98
N LEU A 72 4.68 -11.33 -5.17
CA LEU A 72 3.46 -12.03 -4.79
C LEU A 72 2.38 -11.07 -4.30
N SER A 73 2.79 -9.99 -3.64
CA SER A 73 1.95 -8.91 -3.22
C SER A 73 1.29 -8.18 -4.37
N ASP A 74 2.00 -7.85 -5.44
CA ASP A 74 1.45 -7.07 -6.57
C ASP A 74 0.49 -7.87 -7.43
N VAL A 75 0.70 -9.19 -7.52
CA VAL A 75 -0.16 -10.09 -8.29
C VAL A 75 -1.43 -10.46 -7.56
N GLN A 76 -1.43 -10.40 -6.22
CA GLN A 76 -2.57 -10.80 -5.39
C GLN A 76 -3.16 -9.66 -4.57
N HIS A 77 -2.49 -8.51 -4.51
CA HIS A 77 -3.08 -7.33 -3.94
C HIS A 77 -4.19 -6.85 -4.86
N ASN A 78 -5.31 -7.40 -4.59
CA ASN A 78 -6.52 -6.69 -4.83
C ASN A 78 -6.46 -5.39 -4.06
N ARG A 79 -7.11 -4.39 -4.54
CA ARG A 79 -7.50 -3.21 -3.78
C ARG A 79 -8.39 -3.52 -2.58
N PHE A 80 -8.88 -4.73 -2.50
CA PHE A 80 -9.42 -5.39 -1.34
C PHE A 80 -8.37 -6.29 -0.70
N GLY A 81 -7.09 -5.99 -0.93
CA GLY A 81 -5.95 -6.73 -0.45
C GLY A 81 -5.96 -6.87 1.06
N ASP A 82 -5.26 -7.83 1.47
CA ASP A 82 -5.17 -8.24 2.85
C ASP A 82 -4.71 -7.05 3.70
N GLY A 83 -5.52 -6.65 4.65
CA GLY A 83 -5.33 -5.44 5.44
C GLY A 83 -4.05 -5.37 6.26
N PHE A 84 -3.25 -6.41 6.16
CA PHE A 84 -1.96 -6.53 6.79
C PHE A 84 -0.92 -5.57 6.19
N ASP A 85 -0.88 -5.44 4.87
CA ASP A 85 0.03 -4.51 4.20
C ASP A 85 -0.33 -3.04 4.45
N GLU A 86 -1.59 -2.74 4.74
CA GLU A 86 -2.02 -1.38 5.04
C GLU A 86 -1.48 -0.86 6.37
N GLU A 87 -1.26 -1.71 7.38
CA GLU A 87 -0.65 -1.29 8.65
C GLU A 87 0.80 -0.81 8.48
N HIS A 88 1.53 -1.40 7.55
CA HIS A 88 2.93 -1.06 7.27
C HIS A 88 3.08 0.00 6.19
N ARG A 89 2.09 0.17 5.31
CA ARG A 89 2.10 1.13 4.20
C ARG A 89 1.60 2.52 4.57
N LEU A 90 0.87 2.67 5.66
CA LEU A 90 0.28 3.95 6.09
C LEU A 90 1.27 5.04 6.48
N SER A 91 2.54 4.80 6.36
CA SER A 91 3.54 5.72 6.86
C SER A 91 4.20 6.61 5.81
N HIS A 92 3.90 6.49 4.53
CA HIS A 92 4.49 7.37 3.50
C HIS A 92 3.59 7.57 2.30
N HIS A 93 3.84 8.70 1.65
CA HIS A 93 3.55 9.17 0.30
C HIS A 93 3.59 8.08 -0.80
N GLU A 94 3.14 6.89 -0.49
CA GLU A 94 2.72 6.00 -1.53
C GLU A 94 1.40 6.54 -2.01
N VAL A 95 1.36 6.88 -3.27
CA VAL A 95 0.12 7.09 -4.02
C VAL A 95 -0.83 6.02 -3.56
N ASP A 96 -1.92 6.41 -2.94
CA ASP A 96 -2.99 5.47 -2.68
C ASP A 96 -3.26 4.75 -4.01
N TYR A 97 -3.15 3.42 -4.00
CA TYR A 97 -3.38 2.62 -5.23
C TYR A 97 -4.72 2.95 -5.89
N SER A 98 -5.69 3.43 -5.13
CA SER A 98 -6.95 3.93 -5.64
C SER A 98 -6.78 5.17 -6.51
N THR A 99 -6.00 6.16 -6.06
CA THR A 99 -5.70 7.37 -6.82
C THR A 99 -4.88 7.06 -8.07
N ALA A 100 -3.80 6.27 -7.95
CA ALA A 100 -2.99 5.85 -9.10
C ALA A 100 -3.82 5.14 -10.16
N SER A 101 -4.73 4.26 -9.73
CA SER A 101 -5.62 3.57 -10.64
C SER A 101 -6.65 4.49 -11.29
N LEU A 102 -7.20 5.44 -10.56
CA LEU A 102 -8.10 6.42 -11.14
C LEU A 102 -7.37 7.30 -12.16
N LEU A 103 -6.16 7.74 -11.85
CA LEU A 103 -5.31 8.47 -12.78
C LEU A 103 -5.05 7.66 -14.06
N ARG A 104 -4.72 6.38 -13.94
CA ARG A 104 -4.57 5.49 -15.10
C ARG A 104 -5.87 5.35 -15.87
N ALA A 105 -7.02 5.16 -15.20
CA ALA A 105 -8.33 5.06 -15.84
C ALA A 105 -8.69 6.32 -16.64
N LEU A 106 -8.15 7.47 -16.24
CA LEU A 106 -8.25 8.73 -16.98
C LEU A 106 -7.19 8.85 -18.09
N GLY A 107 -6.30 7.87 -18.24
CA GLY A 107 -5.22 7.89 -19.23
C GLY A 107 -3.97 8.62 -18.76
N TYR A 108 -3.80 8.83 -17.46
CA TYR A 108 -2.60 9.41 -16.88
C TYR A 108 -1.71 8.33 -16.26
N TYR A 109 -0.42 8.47 -16.47
CA TYR A 109 0.60 7.70 -15.76
C TYR A 109 1.27 8.61 -14.76
N GLU A 110 1.37 8.15 -13.52
CA GLU A 110 2.20 8.80 -12.54
C GLU A 110 3.67 8.56 -12.91
N SER A 111 4.32 9.59 -13.39
CA SER A 111 5.77 9.58 -13.59
C SER A 111 6.41 10.28 -12.41
N ILE A 112 7.20 9.56 -11.63
CA ILE A 112 8.09 10.15 -10.63
C ILE A 112 9.40 10.47 -11.36
N ASN A 113 9.41 11.53 -12.15
CA ASN A 113 10.65 12.06 -12.70
C ASN A 113 11.35 12.86 -11.62
N GLY A 114 12.30 12.22 -11.02
CA GLY A 114 13.34 12.89 -10.24
C GLY A 114 12.88 13.75 -9.09
N PHE A 115 12.20 14.83 -9.33
CA PHE A 115 11.91 15.88 -8.37
C PHE A 115 10.44 16.11 -8.11
N GLN A 116 9.58 15.74 -9.05
CA GLN A 116 8.15 16.00 -8.99
C GLN A 116 7.38 14.73 -9.27
N ARG A 117 6.22 14.65 -8.64
CA ARG A 117 5.17 13.75 -9.01
C ARG A 117 4.49 14.34 -10.24
N TYR A 118 4.87 13.88 -11.42
CA TYR A 118 4.16 14.25 -12.64
C TYR A 118 3.02 13.28 -12.89
N VAL A 119 1.88 13.84 -13.18
CA VAL A 119 0.84 13.14 -13.88
C VAL A 119 1.08 13.36 -15.38
N GLU A 120 1.92 12.53 -15.97
CA GLU A 120 2.07 12.53 -17.43
C GLU A 120 0.75 12.07 -18.03
N ILE A 121 0.26 12.84 -19.02
CA ILE A 121 -0.83 12.39 -19.87
C ILE A 121 -0.35 11.12 -20.55
N GLY A 122 -0.93 9.98 -20.14
CA GLY A 122 -0.64 8.69 -20.75
C GLY A 122 -0.79 8.81 -22.24
N SER A 123 0.07 8.11 -22.97
CA SER A 123 0.33 8.28 -24.38
C SER A 123 -0.86 8.86 -25.11
N GLU A 124 -0.66 9.88 -25.94
CA GLU A 124 -1.69 10.55 -26.76
C GLU A 124 -2.75 9.60 -27.36
N ARG A 125 -2.45 8.30 -27.44
CA ARG A 125 -3.35 7.26 -27.94
C ARG A 125 -4.57 6.97 -27.03
N ALA A 126 -4.41 6.98 -25.72
CA ALA A 126 -5.54 6.73 -24.81
C ALA A 126 -6.52 7.92 -24.77
N LEU A 127 -6.03 9.14 -25.03
CA LEU A 127 -6.83 10.38 -25.02
C LEU A 127 -7.36 10.79 -26.41
N ARG A 128 -7.00 10.08 -27.49
CA ARG A 128 -7.36 10.47 -28.87
C ARG A 128 -8.74 10.02 -29.30
N ARG A 129 -9.44 9.17 -28.55
CA ARG A 129 -10.74 8.65 -28.95
C ARG A 129 -11.86 9.21 -28.12
N GLU A 130 -12.81 9.80 -28.81
CA GLU A 130 -14.14 10.05 -28.28
C GLU A 130 -14.87 8.72 -28.19
N GLY A 131 -15.68 8.55 -27.16
CA GLY A 131 -16.47 7.34 -26.96
C GLY A 131 -16.75 7.07 -25.50
N GLN A 132 -17.62 6.13 -25.29
CA GLN A 132 -18.04 5.71 -23.96
C GLN A 132 -17.91 4.19 -23.85
N TYR A 133 -17.67 3.70 -22.66
CA TYR A 133 -17.84 2.28 -22.38
C TYR A 133 -18.55 2.05 -21.04
N LEU A 134 -19.27 0.94 -21.01
CA LEU A 134 -19.86 0.37 -19.80
C LEU A 134 -19.27 -1.03 -19.59
N ARG A 135 -18.79 -1.31 -18.39
CA ARG A 135 -18.25 -2.62 -18.06
C ARG A 135 -18.91 -3.21 -16.82
N LEU A 136 -19.28 -4.47 -16.92
CA LEU A 136 -19.69 -5.32 -15.82
C LEU A 136 -18.56 -6.30 -15.49
N ASN A 137 -18.13 -6.31 -14.24
CA ASN A 137 -17.13 -7.21 -13.71
C ASN A 137 -17.76 -8.15 -12.71
N LEU A 138 -17.55 -9.46 -12.88
CA LEU A 138 -17.93 -10.49 -11.92
C LEU A 138 -16.67 -11.28 -11.53
N SER A 139 -16.43 -11.46 -10.26
CA SER A 139 -15.31 -12.21 -9.77
C SER A 139 -15.76 -13.46 -9.02
N GLY A 140 -15.24 -14.62 -9.42
CA GLY A 140 -15.44 -15.88 -8.72
C GLY A 140 -14.50 -16.10 -7.53
N ARG A 141 -13.65 -15.12 -7.18
CA ARG A 141 -12.92 -15.05 -5.92
C ARG A 141 -13.87 -14.82 -4.74
N GLY A 142 -15.00 -14.24 -5.05
CA GLY A 142 -16.09 -13.98 -4.17
C GLY A 142 -17.30 -13.59 -5.02
N LEU A 143 -18.41 -13.29 -4.37
CA LEU A 143 -19.57 -12.71 -5.04
C LEU A 143 -19.37 -11.19 -5.18
N TRP A 144 -18.33 -10.80 -5.94
CA TRP A 144 -18.01 -9.41 -6.21
C TRP A 144 -18.58 -8.99 -7.56
N GLY A 145 -19.33 -7.91 -7.58
CA GLY A 145 -19.82 -7.27 -8.78
C GLY A 145 -19.32 -5.84 -8.88
N GLY A 146 -19.04 -5.37 -10.09
CA GLY A 146 -18.64 -4.01 -10.35
C GLY A 146 -19.23 -3.49 -11.65
N LEU A 147 -19.57 -2.21 -11.67
CA LEU A 147 -19.99 -1.47 -12.84
C LEU A 147 -19.05 -0.28 -13.03
N THR A 148 -18.50 -0.14 -14.23
CA THR A 148 -17.61 0.95 -14.60
C THR A 148 -18.17 1.66 -15.81
N HIS A 149 -18.14 2.99 -15.75
CA HIS A 149 -18.43 3.88 -16.88
C HIS A 149 -17.22 4.79 -17.12
N ARG A 150 -16.89 5.03 -18.39
CA ARG A 150 -15.93 6.04 -18.83
C ARG A 150 -16.47 6.71 -20.07
N GLY A 151 -16.40 8.04 -20.10
CA GLY A 151 -16.72 8.86 -21.26
C GLY A 151 -15.60 9.82 -21.61
N ILE A 152 -15.34 10.04 -22.88
CA ILE A 152 -14.41 11.03 -23.40
C ILE A 152 -15.17 11.93 -24.38
N TYR A 153 -15.24 13.22 -24.08
CA TYR A 153 -15.96 14.23 -24.86
C TYR A 153 -15.00 15.32 -25.33
N ARG A 154 -15.16 15.71 -26.59
CA ARG A 154 -14.48 16.85 -27.17
C ARG A 154 -15.54 17.82 -27.70
N PRO A 155 -15.96 18.82 -26.89
CA PRO A 155 -16.94 19.81 -27.36
C PRO A 155 -16.47 20.47 -28.66
N GLU A 156 -17.30 20.46 -29.70
CA GLU A 156 -16.99 21.09 -30.96
C GLU A 156 -16.72 22.58 -30.76
N SER A 157 -15.64 23.07 -31.32
CA SER A 157 -15.36 24.50 -31.39
C SER A 157 -15.55 24.98 -32.81
N ASP A 158 -16.38 26.00 -32.99
CA ASP A 158 -16.62 26.65 -34.25
C ASP A 158 -15.31 27.09 -34.92
N GLY A 159 -15.05 26.57 -36.13
CA GLY A 159 -14.00 27.01 -37.00
C GLY A 159 -12.80 26.12 -37.15
N ILE A 160 -12.03 26.33 -38.22
CA ILE A 160 -10.83 25.61 -38.60
C ILE A 160 -9.77 25.66 -37.46
N ARG A 161 -9.73 24.64 -36.59
CA ARG A 161 -8.70 24.48 -35.56
C ARG A 161 -7.83 23.30 -35.89
N LEU A 162 -6.56 23.41 -35.53
CA LEU A 162 -5.65 22.28 -35.57
C LEU A 162 -6.21 21.16 -34.68
N LYS A 163 -6.18 19.92 -35.12
CA LYS A 163 -6.80 18.71 -34.52
C LYS A 163 -6.51 18.48 -33.01
N ASP A 164 -5.57 19.23 -32.45
CA ASP A 164 -5.09 19.10 -31.05
C ASP A 164 -5.40 20.30 -30.16
N GLU A 165 -6.12 21.32 -30.67
CA GLU A 165 -6.53 22.51 -29.90
C GLU A 165 -7.99 22.36 -29.43
N GLY A 166 -8.31 22.82 -28.22
CA GLY A 166 -9.67 22.85 -27.71
C GLY A 166 -9.84 22.32 -26.32
N TRP A 167 -11.07 21.94 -26.00
CA TRP A 167 -11.46 21.35 -24.75
C TRP A 167 -11.57 19.82 -24.90
N GLN A 168 -11.18 19.10 -23.84
CA GLN A 168 -11.43 17.68 -23.68
C GLN A 168 -11.91 17.44 -22.24
N ILE A 169 -12.94 16.63 -22.10
CA ILE A 169 -13.50 16.21 -20.81
C ILE A 169 -13.46 14.69 -20.77
N VAL A 170 -12.92 14.14 -19.72
CA VAL A 170 -12.92 12.69 -19.43
C VAL A 170 -13.61 12.49 -18.10
N GLU A 171 -14.63 11.67 -18.09
CA GLU A 171 -15.33 11.25 -16.87
C GLU A 171 -15.15 9.77 -16.62
N TYR A 172 -15.14 9.39 -15.35
CA TYR A 172 -15.02 8.00 -14.91
C TYR A 172 -15.83 7.78 -13.64
N ALA A 173 -16.62 6.73 -13.61
CA ALA A 173 -17.34 6.30 -12.43
C ALA A 173 -17.30 4.79 -12.30
N ARG A 174 -17.02 4.28 -11.11
CA ARG A 174 -17.01 2.86 -10.82
C ARG A 174 -17.65 2.57 -9.47
N VAL A 175 -18.51 1.55 -9.43
CA VAL A 175 -19.11 1.04 -8.20
C VAL A 175 -18.75 -0.44 -8.08
N ARG A 176 -18.35 -0.88 -6.90
CA ARG A 176 -18.04 -2.28 -6.59
C ARG A 176 -18.68 -2.67 -5.27
N THR A 177 -19.21 -3.87 -5.21
CA THR A 177 -19.79 -4.44 -3.99
C THR A 177 -19.60 -5.94 -3.98
N GLY A 178 -19.54 -6.56 -2.81
CA GLY A 178 -19.51 -8.01 -2.71
C GLY A 178 -18.94 -8.54 -1.39
N ARG A 179 -18.79 -9.87 -1.38
CA ARG A 179 -18.18 -10.63 -0.29
C ARG A 179 -17.24 -11.70 -0.82
N ASP A 180 -16.23 -12.03 -0.03
CA ASP A 180 -15.31 -13.12 -0.32
C ASP A 180 -15.96 -14.49 -0.01
N ILE A 181 -15.64 -15.52 -0.80
CA ILE A 181 -16.11 -16.89 -0.57
C ILE A 181 -14.99 -17.83 -0.09
N TYR A 182 -13.75 -17.39 -0.12
CA TYR A 182 -12.57 -18.14 0.32
C TYR A 182 -12.03 -17.66 1.65
N VAL A 183 -12.39 -16.46 2.05
CA VAL A 183 -11.99 -15.86 3.32
C VAL A 183 -13.21 -15.33 4.03
N ASP A 184 -13.58 -15.98 5.11
CA ASP A 184 -14.76 -15.60 5.87
C ASP A 184 -14.65 -14.20 6.48
N GLY A 185 -15.81 -13.53 6.60
CA GLY A 185 -15.91 -12.21 7.19
C GLY A 185 -15.43 -11.04 6.29
N ILE A 186 -15.03 -11.30 5.05
CA ILE A 186 -14.62 -10.26 4.10
C ILE A 186 -15.79 -9.85 3.22
N ALA A 187 -16.25 -8.63 3.39
CA ALA A 187 -17.22 -7.98 2.51
C ALA A 187 -16.82 -6.52 2.31
N GLY A 188 -17.28 -5.86 1.26
CA GLY A 188 -16.98 -4.46 1.06
C GLY A 188 -17.73 -3.78 -0.07
N ASN A 189 -17.64 -2.45 -0.05
CA ASN A 189 -18.21 -1.56 -1.03
C ASN A 189 -17.17 -0.52 -1.43
N ALA A 190 -17.16 -0.11 -2.70
CA ALA A 190 -16.30 0.97 -3.16
C ALA A 190 -17.00 1.77 -4.26
N VAL A 191 -16.76 3.07 -4.26
CA VAL A 191 -17.21 4.01 -5.28
C VAL A 191 -16.03 4.90 -5.65
N ASP A 192 -15.66 4.89 -6.92
CA ASP A 192 -14.61 5.74 -7.46
C ASP A 192 -15.23 6.69 -8.48
N VAL A 193 -14.98 7.99 -8.35
CA VAL A 193 -15.41 9.01 -9.31
C VAL A 193 -14.20 9.85 -9.69
N ALA A 194 -14.06 10.14 -10.98
CA ALA A 194 -13.02 11.01 -11.47
C ALA A 194 -13.51 11.87 -12.64
N LEU A 195 -13.03 13.11 -12.70
CA LEU A 195 -13.28 14.06 -13.78
C LEU A 195 -11.95 14.69 -14.17
N ASN A 196 -11.67 14.72 -15.45
CA ASN A 196 -10.55 15.45 -16.00
C ASN A 196 -11.03 16.44 -17.05
N VAL A 197 -10.65 17.71 -16.92
CA VAL A 197 -10.92 18.76 -17.88
C VAL A 197 -9.59 19.29 -18.41
N VAL A 198 -9.37 19.16 -19.70
CA VAL A 198 -8.18 19.64 -20.38
C VAL A 198 -8.55 20.73 -21.39
N ARG A 199 -7.81 21.83 -21.39
CA ARG A 199 -7.86 22.84 -22.43
C ARG A 199 -6.48 23.02 -23.05
N ARG A 200 -6.40 22.87 -24.36
CA ARG A 200 -5.15 23.05 -25.10
C ARG A 200 -5.28 24.21 -26.10
N THR A 201 -4.27 25.05 -26.15
CA THR A 201 -4.08 26.09 -27.14
C THR A 201 -2.65 26.00 -27.69
N ARG A 202 -2.31 26.82 -28.68
CA ARG A 202 -0.93 26.88 -29.21
C ARG A 202 0.13 27.21 -28.17
N ARG A 203 -0.21 27.94 -27.12
CA ARG A 203 0.72 28.44 -26.11
C ARG A 203 0.50 27.86 -24.73
N ASP A 204 -0.74 27.54 -24.42
CA ASP A 204 -1.15 27.14 -23.08
C ASP A 204 -1.79 25.73 -23.07
N ASN A 205 -1.47 24.96 -22.06
CA ASN A 205 -2.17 23.73 -21.74
C ASN A 205 -2.58 23.76 -20.27
N ILE A 206 -3.86 23.55 -19.98
CA ILE A 206 -4.41 23.47 -18.63
C ILE A 206 -5.06 22.11 -18.50
N SER A 207 -4.75 21.37 -17.44
CA SER A 207 -5.41 20.13 -17.04
C SER A 207 -5.84 20.23 -15.59
N ILE A 208 -7.09 19.92 -15.30
CA ILE A 208 -7.61 19.84 -13.93
C ILE A 208 -8.25 18.46 -13.78
N ILE A 209 -7.75 17.69 -12.81
CA ILE A 209 -8.23 16.36 -12.47
C ILE A 209 -8.82 16.42 -11.08
N ALA A 210 -10.06 16.01 -10.91
CA ALA A 210 -10.70 15.81 -9.62
C ALA A 210 -10.96 14.33 -9.41
N LEU A 211 -10.51 13.78 -8.29
CA LEU A 211 -10.62 12.37 -7.91
C LEU A 211 -11.37 12.25 -6.59
N MET A 212 -12.23 11.25 -6.44
CA MET A 212 -12.94 10.96 -5.20
C MET A 212 -13.15 9.44 -5.04
N PRO A 213 -12.12 8.68 -4.67
CA PRO A 213 -12.27 7.28 -4.29
C PRO A 213 -12.84 7.16 -2.86
N TRP A 214 -13.80 6.27 -2.69
CA TRP A 214 -14.34 5.85 -1.40
C TRP A 214 -14.40 4.33 -1.33
N SER A 215 -14.02 3.75 -0.20
CA SER A 215 -14.19 2.32 0.04
C SER A 215 -14.40 2.01 1.52
N GLU A 216 -15.17 0.95 1.77
CA GLU A 216 -15.30 0.32 3.08
C GLU A 216 -15.24 -1.19 2.91
N ARG A 217 -14.43 -1.88 3.73
CA ARG A 217 -14.29 -3.34 3.62
C ARG A 217 -13.80 -4.00 4.89
N GLY A 218 -14.19 -5.27 5.07
CA GLY A 218 -13.62 -6.17 6.05
C GLY A 218 -12.18 -6.58 5.68
N LEU A 219 -11.34 -6.74 6.69
CA LEU A 219 -9.96 -7.16 6.57
C LEU A 219 -9.79 -8.54 7.21
N ARG A 220 -8.81 -9.30 6.75
CA ARG A 220 -8.35 -10.50 7.45
C ARG A 220 -7.10 -10.21 8.28
N SER A 221 -6.85 -11.06 9.27
CA SER A 221 -5.62 -11.03 10.08
C SER A 221 -4.69 -12.17 9.69
N ALA A 222 -3.39 -11.93 9.75
CA ALA A 222 -2.40 -12.99 9.72
C ALA A 222 -2.50 -13.79 11.03
N THR A 223 -2.24 -15.09 10.96
CA THR A 223 -2.29 -16.00 12.12
C THR A 223 -1.16 -17.01 12.09
N THR A 224 -1.04 -17.81 13.14
CA THR A 224 0.02 -18.82 13.31
C THR A 224 -0.26 -20.09 12.52
N ASP A 225 0.79 -20.87 12.24
CA ASP A 225 0.64 -22.20 11.63
C ASP A 225 -0.20 -23.16 12.50
N GLU A 226 -0.13 -23.01 13.84
CA GLU A 226 -0.96 -23.79 14.76
C GLU A 226 -2.45 -23.51 14.55
N ALA A 227 -2.85 -22.24 14.53
CA ALA A 227 -4.24 -21.86 14.32
C ALA A 227 -4.75 -22.30 12.92
N ILE A 228 -3.90 -22.17 11.90
CA ILE A 228 -4.19 -22.64 10.53
C ILE A 228 -4.42 -24.16 10.50
N ALA A 229 -3.56 -24.92 11.18
CA ALA A 229 -3.67 -26.37 11.24
C ALA A 229 -4.92 -26.83 12.01
N LEU A 230 -5.25 -26.16 13.10
CA LEU A 230 -6.45 -26.42 13.90
C LEU A 230 -7.73 -26.13 13.12
N ALA A 231 -7.76 -25.01 12.41
CA ALA A 231 -8.91 -24.62 11.57
C ALA A 231 -9.06 -25.51 10.32
N GLY A 232 -8.02 -26.24 9.92
CA GLY A 232 -7.99 -27.01 8.67
C GLY A 232 -8.11 -26.16 7.40
N ASP A 233 -8.00 -24.86 7.52
CA ASP A 233 -8.09 -23.89 6.40
C ASP A 233 -6.91 -22.92 6.41
N LYS A 234 -6.12 -22.92 5.34
CA LYS A 234 -5.00 -21.99 5.14
C LYS A 234 -5.41 -20.50 5.04
N ARG A 235 -6.70 -20.25 4.85
CA ARG A 235 -7.28 -18.91 4.72
C ARG A 235 -8.12 -18.51 5.92
N TYR A 236 -8.00 -19.26 7.01
CA TYR A 236 -8.65 -18.95 8.27
C TYR A 236 -8.46 -17.48 8.64
N ASN A 237 -9.55 -16.82 9.03
CA ASN A 237 -9.59 -15.43 9.43
C ASN A 237 -10.10 -15.30 10.87
N PRO A 238 -9.25 -14.99 11.87
CA PRO A 238 -9.69 -14.82 13.25
C PRO A 238 -10.42 -13.49 13.53
N ALA A 239 -10.53 -12.59 12.54
CA ALA A 239 -11.05 -11.24 12.75
C ALA A 239 -12.57 -11.12 12.64
N TRP A 240 -13.30 -12.20 12.44
CA TRP A 240 -14.75 -12.19 12.23
C TRP A 240 -15.51 -13.15 13.14
N GLY A 241 -16.81 -13.04 13.14
CA GLY A 241 -17.73 -13.96 13.79
C GLY A 241 -19.17 -13.60 13.48
N MET A 242 -20.11 -14.35 14.06
CA MET A 242 -21.53 -14.10 13.91
C MET A 242 -22.05 -13.25 15.07
N GLN A 243 -22.89 -12.27 14.75
CA GLN A 243 -23.68 -11.51 15.71
C GLN A 243 -25.16 -11.66 15.36
N SER A 244 -25.92 -12.33 16.20
CA SER A 244 -27.35 -12.61 15.95
C SER A 244 -27.64 -13.16 14.54
N GLY A 245 -26.76 -14.07 14.07
CA GLY A 245 -26.87 -14.69 12.75
C GLY A 245 -26.33 -13.85 11.58
N VAL A 246 -25.78 -12.66 11.82
CA VAL A 246 -25.18 -11.79 10.79
C VAL A 246 -23.66 -11.82 10.88
N VAL A 247 -22.98 -11.95 9.74
CA VAL A 247 -21.52 -11.90 9.65
C VAL A 247 -21.03 -10.51 10.05
N ARG A 248 -20.12 -10.45 11.03
CA ARG A 248 -19.48 -9.22 11.48
C ARG A 248 -17.97 -9.38 11.54
N ASN A 249 -17.25 -8.40 11.01
CA ASN A 249 -15.79 -8.33 11.06
C ASN A 249 -15.35 -7.24 12.04
N SER A 250 -14.37 -7.56 12.90
CA SER A 250 -13.82 -6.60 13.88
C SER A 250 -12.87 -5.59 13.24
N ARG A 251 -12.34 -5.91 12.07
CA ARG A 251 -11.35 -5.13 11.35
C ARG A 251 -11.92 -4.64 10.02
N VAL A 252 -12.50 -3.45 10.02
CA VAL A 252 -13.06 -2.81 8.82
C VAL A 252 -12.25 -1.56 8.49
N ALA A 253 -11.71 -1.51 7.27
CA ALA A 253 -11.05 -0.32 6.75
C ALA A 253 -12.05 0.56 5.99
N THR A 254 -12.03 1.87 6.25
CA THR A 254 -12.82 2.88 5.53
C THR A 254 -11.88 3.94 5.00
N THR A 255 -11.93 4.23 3.71
CA THR A 255 -11.12 5.26 3.05
C THR A 255 -12.02 6.21 2.26
N LEU A 256 -11.74 7.51 2.33
CA LEU A 256 -12.26 8.55 1.45
C LEU A 256 -11.11 9.48 1.12
N HIS A 257 -10.78 9.66 -0.17
CA HIS A 257 -9.62 10.44 -0.60
C HIS A 257 -9.96 11.39 -1.77
N PRO A 258 -10.68 12.49 -1.55
CA PRO A 258 -10.81 13.54 -2.55
C PRO A 258 -9.47 14.23 -2.80
N GLU A 259 -9.11 14.39 -4.07
CA GLU A 259 -7.85 15.00 -4.53
C GLU A 259 -8.11 15.83 -5.79
N ILE A 260 -7.44 16.96 -5.91
CA ILE A 260 -7.46 17.83 -7.09
C ILE A 260 -6.02 18.04 -7.55
N LEU A 261 -5.76 17.66 -8.79
CA LEU A 261 -4.50 17.87 -9.48
C LEU A 261 -4.73 18.93 -10.56
N ALA A 262 -3.90 19.94 -10.61
CA ALA A 262 -3.97 20.99 -11.64
C ALA A 262 -2.58 21.20 -12.26
N ASP A 263 -2.50 21.09 -13.57
CA ASP A 263 -1.30 21.31 -14.34
C ASP A 263 -1.55 22.48 -15.31
N TYR A 264 -0.66 23.44 -15.32
CA TYR A 264 -0.64 24.53 -16.27
C TYR A 264 0.72 24.63 -16.92
N SER A 265 0.78 24.53 -18.23
CA SER A 265 2.01 24.81 -18.97
C SER A 265 1.81 25.92 -19.98
N ARG A 266 2.77 26.86 -20.04
CA ARG A 266 2.76 27.98 -20.95
C ARG A 266 4.10 28.10 -21.66
N ARG A 267 4.04 28.13 -22.99
CA ARG A 267 5.19 28.47 -23.82
C ARG A 267 5.44 29.98 -23.77
N LEU A 268 6.46 30.40 -23.04
CA LEU A 268 6.86 31.79 -22.90
C LEU A 268 7.60 32.30 -24.15
N SER A 269 8.45 31.41 -24.73
CA SER A 269 9.17 31.63 -25.97
C SER A 269 9.27 30.33 -26.79
N ILE A 270 9.94 30.37 -27.94
CA ILE A 270 10.25 29.15 -28.70
C ILE A 270 11.08 28.17 -27.90
N ALA A 271 11.93 28.66 -27.00
CA ALA A 271 12.89 27.88 -26.23
C ALA A 271 12.49 27.67 -24.77
N THR A 272 11.49 28.40 -24.24
CA THR A 272 11.20 28.38 -22.80
C THR A 272 9.73 28.10 -22.54
N THR A 273 9.48 27.13 -21.66
CA THR A 273 8.15 26.78 -21.14
C THR A 273 8.14 26.95 -19.61
N LEU A 274 7.08 27.56 -19.10
CA LEU A 274 6.73 27.58 -17.68
C LEU A 274 5.74 26.46 -17.40
N ILE A 275 5.99 25.68 -16.34
CA ILE A 275 5.09 24.63 -15.86
C ILE A 275 4.76 24.93 -14.39
N LEU A 276 3.47 24.99 -14.08
CA LEU A 276 2.95 25.13 -12.72
C LEU A 276 2.10 23.91 -12.40
N ASN A 277 2.37 23.27 -11.27
CA ASN A 277 1.56 22.12 -10.81
C ASN A 277 1.05 22.41 -9.39
N ALA A 278 -0.17 21.98 -9.13
CA ALA A 278 -0.78 21.98 -7.82
C ALA A 278 -1.43 20.61 -7.57
N ASP A 279 -1.16 20.06 -6.39
CA ASP A 279 -1.77 18.83 -5.90
C ASP A 279 -2.31 19.12 -4.50
N ILE A 280 -3.63 19.05 -4.33
CA ILE A 280 -4.32 19.34 -3.07
C ILE A 280 -5.28 18.19 -2.78
N GLY A 281 -5.07 17.54 -1.65
CA GLY A 281 -5.87 16.39 -1.28
C GLY A 281 -6.20 16.32 0.21
N PHE A 282 -7.24 15.56 0.48
CA PHE A 282 -7.67 15.25 1.84
C PHE A 282 -8.05 13.78 1.94
N ARG A 283 -7.35 13.02 2.78
CA ARG A 283 -7.64 11.61 3.03
C ARG A 283 -8.25 11.41 4.42
N ARG A 284 -9.40 10.76 4.48
CA ARG A 284 -9.95 10.18 5.71
C ARG A 284 -9.75 8.68 5.66
N TYR A 285 -8.90 8.19 6.52
CA TYR A 285 -8.69 6.76 6.71
C TYR A 285 -9.13 6.37 8.10
N GLY A 286 -9.81 5.22 8.22
CA GLY A 286 -10.17 4.62 9.49
C GLY A 286 -10.08 3.12 9.41
N ARG A 287 -9.58 2.50 10.49
CA ARG A 287 -9.58 1.05 10.66
C ARG A 287 -10.16 0.71 12.00
N THR A 288 -11.16 -0.18 12.01
CA THR A 288 -11.73 -0.65 13.26
C THR A 288 -10.82 -1.68 13.93
N ALA A 289 -10.92 -1.75 15.24
CA ALA A 289 -10.29 -2.77 16.08
C ALA A 289 -11.23 -3.08 17.24
N LEU A 290 -11.25 -4.32 17.66
CA LEU A 290 -11.95 -4.73 18.87
C LEU A 290 -11.05 -4.43 20.07
N SER A 291 -11.56 -3.67 21.02
CA SER A 291 -10.89 -3.29 22.27
C SER A 291 -11.59 -3.95 23.46
N TRP A 292 -10.83 -4.21 24.49
CA TRP A 292 -11.32 -4.75 25.76
C TRP A 292 -10.72 -3.97 26.93
N PHE A 293 -11.50 -3.83 28.01
CA PHE A 293 -11.18 -3.03 29.18
C PHE A 293 -11.31 -3.92 30.40
N ASN A 294 -10.21 -4.20 31.07
CA ASN A 294 -10.14 -5.13 32.21
C ASN A 294 -10.78 -6.51 31.93
N ALA A 295 -10.55 -7.01 30.71
CA ALA A 295 -11.14 -8.25 30.25
C ALA A 295 -10.16 -9.06 29.41
N ILE A 296 -10.49 -10.32 29.18
CA ILE A 296 -9.67 -11.22 28.35
C ILE A 296 -9.78 -10.86 26.86
N SER A 297 -8.72 -11.14 26.11
CA SER A 297 -8.70 -10.93 24.65
C SER A 297 -9.87 -11.68 23.99
N PRO A 298 -10.65 -11.04 23.13
CA PRO A 298 -11.73 -11.71 22.40
C PRO A 298 -11.27 -12.40 21.08
N ALA A 299 -9.97 -12.34 20.77
CA ALA A 299 -9.44 -12.92 19.55
C ALA A 299 -9.32 -14.46 19.69
N PRO A 300 -9.93 -15.25 18.81
CA PRO A 300 -9.93 -16.71 18.90
C PRO A 300 -8.54 -17.33 18.74
N ASP A 301 -7.66 -16.73 17.97
CA ASP A 301 -6.28 -17.15 17.74
C ASP A 301 -5.27 -16.56 18.73
N ASN A 302 -5.75 -15.99 19.86
CA ASN A 302 -4.84 -15.57 20.91
C ASN A 302 -4.07 -16.79 21.43
N TYR A 303 -2.75 -16.69 21.52
CA TYR A 303 -1.87 -17.78 21.91
C TYR A 303 -2.25 -18.46 23.24
N ARG A 304 -2.93 -17.73 24.16
CA ARG A 304 -3.40 -18.26 25.45
C ARG A 304 -4.55 -19.27 25.30
N TYR A 305 -5.24 -19.27 24.16
CA TYR A 305 -6.37 -20.16 23.85
C TYR A 305 -6.02 -21.30 22.91
N LEU A 306 -4.74 -21.39 22.52
CA LEU A 306 -4.28 -22.46 21.64
C LEU A 306 -3.76 -23.67 22.44
N PRO A 307 -3.87 -24.91 21.93
CA PRO A 307 -3.42 -26.11 22.58
C PRO A 307 -1.95 -26.08 23.03
N SER A 308 -1.07 -25.41 22.28
CA SER A 308 0.34 -25.26 22.62
C SER A 308 0.61 -24.50 23.94
N PHE A 309 -0.39 -23.75 24.44
CA PHE A 309 -0.30 -22.99 25.67
C PHE A 309 -0.95 -23.73 26.88
N ALA A 310 -1.78 -24.72 26.62
CA ALA A 310 -2.44 -25.50 27.66
C ALA A 310 -1.42 -26.19 28.55
N THR A 311 -1.61 -26.12 29.87
CA THR A 311 -0.66 -26.67 30.88
C THR A 311 -0.84 -28.16 31.12
N ASP A 312 -2.01 -28.70 30.79
CA ASP A 312 -2.35 -30.12 30.97
C ASP A 312 -2.89 -30.73 29.66
N ASP A 313 -2.84 -32.09 29.61
CA ASP A 313 -3.22 -32.82 28.40
C ASP A 313 -4.75 -32.86 28.18
N GLU A 314 -5.55 -32.73 29.25
CA GLU A 314 -7.02 -32.73 29.14
C GLU A 314 -7.49 -31.44 28.46
N SER A 315 -7.07 -30.30 28.97
CA SER A 315 -7.35 -28.98 28.37
C SER A 315 -6.85 -28.90 26.91
N ARG A 316 -5.66 -29.46 26.63
CA ARG A 316 -5.11 -29.52 25.28
C ARG A 316 -6.00 -30.31 24.33
N ARG A 317 -6.52 -31.43 24.76
CA ARG A 317 -7.45 -32.26 23.96
C ARG A 317 -8.78 -31.58 23.78
N GLU A 318 -9.36 -31.01 24.84
CA GLU A 318 -10.63 -30.29 24.77
C GLU A 318 -10.58 -29.14 23.75
N ILE A 319 -9.55 -28.30 23.81
CA ILE A 319 -9.35 -27.19 22.86
C ILE A 319 -9.20 -27.75 21.43
N THR A 320 -8.37 -28.77 21.24
CA THR A 320 -8.15 -29.36 19.91
C THR A 320 -9.44 -29.96 19.33
N ASP A 321 -10.22 -30.67 20.15
CA ASP A 321 -11.50 -31.28 19.75
C ASP A 321 -12.56 -30.19 19.43
N ALA A 322 -12.56 -29.08 20.17
CA ALA A 322 -13.44 -27.93 19.88
C ALA A 322 -13.14 -27.30 18.53
N TRP A 323 -11.86 -27.08 18.21
CA TRP A 323 -11.44 -26.57 16.91
C TRP A 323 -11.79 -27.54 15.77
N GLN A 324 -11.55 -28.84 15.93
CA GLN A 324 -11.87 -29.85 14.90
C GLN A 324 -13.37 -29.99 14.63
N ARG A 325 -14.22 -29.73 15.64
CA ARG A 325 -15.68 -29.71 15.48
C ARG A 325 -16.22 -28.36 14.97
N ASP A 326 -15.33 -27.40 14.70
CA ASP A 326 -15.66 -26.01 14.33
C ASP A 326 -16.60 -25.36 15.36
N ASP A 327 -16.33 -25.56 16.64
CA ASP A 327 -17.07 -24.87 17.69
C ASP A 327 -16.83 -23.36 17.61
N LYS A 328 -17.85 -22.62 17.23
CA LYS A 328 -17.80 -21.18 16.95
C LYS A 328 -17.33 -20.33 18.13
N ARG A 329 -17.42 -20.84 19.33
CA ARG A 329 -16.88 -20.17 20.54
C ARG A 329 -15.35 -20.16 20.59
N TYR A 330 -14.70 -21.10 19.86
CA TYR A 330 -13.25 -21.24 19.79
C TYR A 330 -12.68 -20.74 18.46
N THR A 331 -13.45 -20.86 17.38
CA THR A 331 -12.96 -20.60 16.01
C THR A 331 -13.32 -19.22 15.48
N GLN A 332 -14.19 -18.46 16.15
CA GLN A 332 -14.67 -17.15 15.73
C GLN A 332 -14.75 -16.18 16.92
N ILE A 333 -14.90 -14.87 16.62
CA ILE A 333 -15.26 -13.88 17.62
C ILE A 333 -16.73 -14.13 18.01
N ASP A 334 -16.97 -14.42 19.28
CA ASP A 334 -18.33 -14.60 19.85
C ASP A 334 -18.94 -13.23 20.20
N TRP A 335 -19.42 -12.53 19.17
CA TRP A 335 -20.01 -11.18 19.31
C TRP A 335 -21.17 -11.13 20.28
N ASP A 336 -22.03 -12.16 20.28
CA ASP A 336 -23.20 -12.18 21.18
C ASP A 336 -22.76 -12.29 22.63
N ARG A 337 -21.70 -13.05 22.94
CA ARG A 337 -21.08 -13.11 24.27
C ARG A 337 -20.47 -11.77 24.67
N LEU A 338 -19.79 -11.05 23.74
CA LEU A 338 -19.23 -9.73 24.02
C LEU A 338 -20.34 -8.72 24.34
N CYS A 339 -21.45 -8.72 23.58
CA CYS A 339 -22.61 -7.89 23.86
C CYS A 339 -23.23 -8.22 25.22
N HIS A 340 -23.40 -9.53 25.51
CA HIS A 340 -23.94 -9.97 26.82
C HIS A 340 -23.04 -9.48 27.99
N ALA A 341 -21.71 -9.62 27.85
CA ALA A 341 -20.77 -9.16 28.87
C ALA A 341 -20.90 -7.66 29.18
N ASN A 342 -21.25 -6.84 28.19
CA ASN A 342 -21.51 -5.41 28.39
C ASN A 342 -22.88 -5.15 29.04
N ILE A 343 -23.95 -5.83 28.56
CA ILE A 343 -25.32 -5.58 29.00
C ILE A 343 -25.51 -5.91 30.49
N VAL A 344 -24.77 -6.89 30.99
CA VAL A 344 -24.86 -7.30 32.41
C VAL A 344 -24.13 -6.35 33.37
N GLN A 345 -23.36 -5.36 32.87
CA GLN A 345 -22.72 -4.36 33.72
C GLN A 345 -23.75 -3.40 34.31
N SER A 346 -23.82 -3.35 35.64
CA SER A 346 -24.84 -2.55 36.36
C SER A 346 -24.65 -1.04 36.19
N ASP A 347 -23.44 -0.58 35.92
CA ASP A 347 -23.08 0.83 35.73
C ASP A 347 -23.14 1.28 34.24
N GLY A 348 -23.40 0.34 33.32
CA GLY A 348 -23.44 0.59 31.90
C GLY A 348 -22.08 0.83 31.27
N HIS A 349 -20.98 0.56 31.98
CA HIS A 349 -19.61 0.67 31.44
C HIS A 349 -19.31 -0.48 30.49
N ALA A 350 -18.70 -0.19 29.31
CA ALA A 350 -18.33 -1.22 28.35
C ALA A 350 -17.08 -2.00 28.80
N VAL A 351 -17.17 -3.32 28.74
CA VAL A 351 -16.04 -4.25 28.90
C VAL A 351 -15.38 -4.52 27.54
N TYR A 352 -16.17 -4.53 26.49
CA TYR A 352 -15.75 -4.68 25.10
C TYR A 352 -16.34 -3.57 24.25
N ALA A 353 -15.56 -3.06 23.30
CA ALA A 353 -16.02 -2.07 22.35
C ALA A 353 -15.28 -2.17 21.01
N VAL A 354 -15.87 -1.63 19.96
CA VAL A 354 -15.22 -1.46 18.67
C VAL A 354 -14.75 -0.02 18.53
N GLU A 355 -13.45 0.18 18.49
CA GLU A 355 -12.80 1.46 18.20
C GLU A 355 -12.50 1.63 16.72
N SER A 356 -12.36 2.85 16.24
CA SER A 356 -11.80 3.18 14.95
C SER A 356 -10.53 4.02 15.13
N ARG A 357 -9.40 3.51 14.67
CA ARG A 357 -8.13 4.26 14.60
C ARG A 357 -8.14 5.09 13.33
N ARG A 358 -8.09 6.40 13.49
CA ARG A 358 -8.26 7.37 12.40
C ARG A 358 -6.95 8.06 12.07
N SER A 359 -6.72 8.26 10.75
CA SER A 359 -5.69 9.12 10.18
C SER A 359 -6.34 10.00 9.13
N ASN A 360 -6.51 11.28 9.43
CA ASN A 360 -7.10 12.25 8.54
C ASN A 360 -5.99 13.19 8.05
N MET A 361 -5.52 12.97 6.82
CA MET A 361 -4.40 13.69 6.23
C MET A 361 -4.91 14.76 5.27
N ALA A 362 -4.37 15.96 5.39
CA ALA A 362 -4.48 17.01 4.37
C ALA A 362 -3.08 17.29 3.82
N HIS A 363 -2.95 17.38 2.50
CA HIS A 363 -1.70 17.75 1.84
C HIS A 363 -1.94 18.80 0.75
N ALA A 364 -0.90 19.58 0.48
CA ALA A 364 -0.85 20.51 -0.63
C ALA A 364 0.59 20.59 -1.13
N THR A 365 0.79 20.32 -2.42
CA THR A 365 2.07 20.46 -3.11
C THR A 365 1.89 21.47 -4.23
N LEU A 366 2.74 22.49 -4.28
CA LEU A 366 2.77 23.47 -5.35
C LEU A 366 4.18 23.44 -5.97
N SER A 367 4.27 23.46 -7.28
CA SER A 367 5.54 23.56 -7.97
C SER A 367 5.52 24.53 -9.12
N ALA A 368 6.68 25.16 -9.34
CA ALA A 368 6.93 26.01 -10.50
C ALA A 368 8.26 25.57 -11.12
N GLU A 369 8.24 25.29 -12.40
CA GLU A 369 9.38 24.85 -13.19
C GLU A 369 9.51 25.66 -14.46
N PHE A 370 10.73 26.07 -14.78
CA PHE A 370 11.10 26.61 -16.07
C PHE A 370 11.91 25.57 -16.83
N GLN A 371 11.46 25.22 -18.02
CA GLN A 371 12.17 24.39 -18.96
C GLN A 371 12.65 25.23 -20.11
N SER A 372 13.96 25.23 -20.40
CA SER A 372 14.56 26.04 -21.45
C SER A 372 15.52 25.19 -22.30
N ARG A 373 15.46 25.35 -23.61
CA ARG A 373 16.40 24.74 -24.54
C ARG A 373 17.38 25.81 -25.06
N ILE A 374 18.66 25.64 -24.78
CA ILE A 374 19.73 26.52 -25.19
C ILE A 374 20.71 25.75 -26.08
N GLY A 375 20.50 25.80 -27.38
CA GLY A 375 21.26 25.00 -28.33
C GLY A 375 21.05 23.50 -28.14
N ARG A 376 22.08 22.78 -27.63
CA ARG A 376 22.06 21.35 -27.35
C ARG A 376 21.81 21.03 -25.85
N VAL A 377 21.58 22.03 -25.04
CA VAL A 377 21.36 21.90 -23.61
C VAL A 377 19.89 22.12 -23.30
N ASP A 378 19.28 21.15 -22.65
CA ASP A 378 17.98 21.26 -22.00
C ASP A 378 18.21 21.60 -20.53
N LEU A 379 17.70 22.76 -20.07
CA LEU A 379 17.81 23.24 -18.70
C LEU A 379 16.43 23.26 -18.06
N SER A 380 16.27 22.56 -16.93
CA SER A 380 15.10 22.69 -16.07
C SER A 380 15.51 23.16 -14.68
N TYR A 381 14.77 24.11 -14.12
CA TYR A 381 14.97 24.56 -12.74
C TYR A 381 13.67 25.04 -12.14
N GLY A 382 13.55 24.91 -10.83
CA GLY A 382 12.31 25.28 -10.19
C GLY A 382 12.31 25.15 -8.68
N LEU A 383 11.10 25.37 -8.13
CA LEU A 383 10.81 25.32 -6.70
C LEU A 383 9.59 24.46 -6.43
N ILE A 384 9.64 23.69 -5.33
CA ILE A 384 8.54 22.87 -4.84
C ILE A 384 8.24 23.30 -3.41
N LEU A 385 6.97 23.55 -3.11
CA LEU A 385 6.44 23.81 -1.78
C LEU A 385 5.53 22.63 -1.40
N ASP A 386 5.79 21.98 -0.29
CA ASP A 386 5.02 20.83 0.16
C ASP A 386 4.58 21.01 1.63
N TYR A 387 3.31 20.77 1.88
CA TYR A 387 2.68 20.81 3.19
C TYR A 387 1.85 19.57 3.42
N GLU A 388 2.06 18.93 4.57
CA GLU A 388 1.30 17.77 4.99
C GLU A 388 0.92 17.91 6.47
N ARG A 389 -0.30 17.54 6.78
CA ARG A 389 -0.81 17.45 8.15
C ARG A 389 -1.67 16.22 8.30
N ASP A 390 -1.23 15.29 9.15
CA ASP A 390 -1.95 14.07 9.51
C ASP A 390 -2.52 14.20 10.93
N SER A 391 -3.84 14.15 11.05
CA SER A 391 -4.56 14.19 12.32
C SER A 391 -4.91 12.78 12.73
N ARG A 392 -4.28 12.28 13.80
CA ARG A 392 -4.46 10.92 14.32
C ARG A 392 -5.22 10.92 15.62
N PHE A 393 -6.24 10.06 15.72
CA PHE A 393 -7.06 9.90 16.92
C PHE A 393 -7.77 8.54 16.93
N LYS A 394 -8.21 8.10 18.12
CA LYS A 394 -9.19 7.03 18.25
C LYS A 394 -10.60 7.61 18.28
N GLN A 395 -11.56 6.87 17.74
CA GLN A 395 -12.98 7.20 17.76
C GLN A 395 -13.76 5.96 18.18
N MET A 396 -14.68 6.13 19.12
CA MET A 396 -15.61 5.07 19.52
C MET A 396 -16.54 4.77 18.35
N ARG A 397 -16.62 3.50 17.94
CA ARG A 397 -17.43 3.07 16.79
C ARG A 397 -18.71 2.36 17.22
N ASP A 398 -18.63 1.51 18.26
CA ASP A 398 -19.74 0.72 18.77
C ASP A 398 -19.41 0.23 20.18
N LEU A 399 -20.31 0.47 21.10
CA LEU A 399 -20.20 0.10 22.51
C LEU A 399 -20.77 -1.29 22.81
N LEU A 400 -21.20 -2.04 21.80
CA LEU A 400 -21.72 -3.42 21.92
C LEU A 400 -22.81 -3.56 23.00
N GLY A 401 -23.73 -2.60 23.07
CA GLY A 401 -24.86 -2.60 23.99
C GLY A 401 -24.61 -1.95 25.35
N ALA A 402 -23.38 -1.50 25.65
CA ALA A 402 -23.09 -0.65 26.78
C ALA A 402 -23.46 0.82 26.49
N THR A 403 -23.46 1.67 27.51
CA THR A 403 -23.78 3.10 27.40
C THR A 403 -22.55 3.97 27.19
N HIS A 404 -21.40 3.61 27.77
CA HIS A 404 -20.19 4.43 27.73
C HIS A 404 -18.95 3.65 28.17
N ILE A 405 -17.75 4.25 27.94
CA ILE A 405 -16.53 4.00 28.70
C ILE A 405 -16.04 5.29 29.35
N VAL A 406 -15.19 5.20 30.36
CA VAL A 406 -14.42 6.34 30.85
C VAL A 406 -13.10 6.46 30.10
N ASP A 407 -12.66 7.68 29.73
CA ASP A 407 -11.45 7.91 28.92
C ASP A 407 -10.16 7.76 29.75
N LEU A 408 -9.87 6.55 30.19
CA LEU A 408 -8.69 6.16 30.97
C LEU A 408 -7.70 5.33 30.13
N ASP A 409 -6.47 5.25 30.59
CA ASP A 409 -5.46 4.38 29.96
C ASP A 409 -5.50 2.97 30.55
N TYR A 410 -6.32 2.11 30.00
CA TYR A 410 -6.50 0.72 30.41
C TYR A 410 -5.33 -0.21 30.04
N PHE A 411 -4.30 0.28 29.33
CA PHE A 411 -3.12 -0.52 28.98
C PHE A 411 -2.08 -0.63 30.11
N LEU A 412 -2.26 0.13 31.19
CA LEU A 412 -1.46 0.08 32.41
C LEU A 412 -2.11 -0.76 33.52
N GLU A 413 -3.02 -1.64 33.14
CA GLU A 413 -3.85 -2.46 34.01
C GLU A 413 -3.05 -3.32 34.99
N ASP A 414 -1.93 -3.89 34.50
CA ASP A 414 -1.05 -4.78 35.27
C ASP A 414 -0.01 -4.00 36.13
N ASP A 415 -0.01 -2.66 36.08
CA ASP A 415 0.90 -1.83 36.86
C ASP A 415 0.28 -1.49 38.22
N ASP A 416 0.84 -2.06 39.28
CA ASP A 416 0.37 -1.85 40.67
C ASP A 416 0.39 -0.37 41.08
N THR A 417 1.14 0.50 40.41
CA THR A 417 1.30 1.90 40.68
C THR A 417 0.12 2.73 40.18
N TYR A 418 -0.43 2.40 39.03
CA TYR A 418 -1.41 3.25 38.34
C TYR A 418 -2.82 2.71 38.33
N CYS A 419 -3.03 1.39 38.45
CA CYS A 419 -4.35 0.73 38.64
C CYS A 419 -5.47 1.27 37.73
N ASN A 420 -5.22 1.48 36.43
CA ASN A 420 -6.21 1.99 35.45
C ASN A 420 -6.84 3.36 35.80
N SER A 421 -6.16 4.19 36.56
CA SER A 421 -6.67 5.50 36.98
C SER A 421 -6.18 6.67 36.11
N LEU A 422 -5.19 6.44 35.23
CA LEU A 422 -4.56 7.51 34.45
C LEU A 422 -5.47 8.08 33.38
N GLN A 423 -5.62 9.39 33.39
CA GLN A 423 -6.44 10.13 32.44
C GLN A 423 -5.76 10.19 31.06
N ASN A 424 -6.51 9.89 30.02
CA ASN A 424 -6.08 10.13 28.65
C ASN A 424 -6.07 11.63 28.30
N ASN A 425 -6.88 12.43 28.98
CA ASN A 425 -6.95 13.89 28.80
C ASN A 425 -7.23 14.63 30.09
N LEU A 426 -6.21 15.21 30.74
CA LEU A 426 -6.34 16.00 31.95
C LEU A 426 -7.22 17.27 31.79
N ARG A 427 -7.48 17.70 30.55
CA ARG A 427 -8.35 18.85 30.29
C ARG A 427 -9.83 18.51 30.37
N GLU A 428 -10.16 17.24 30.30
CA GLU A 428 -11.51 16.70 30.43
C GLU A 428 -11.43 15.38 31.23
N PRO A 429 -11.13 15.46 32.54
CA PRO A 429 -10.92 14.26 33.35
C PRO A 429 -12.23 13.47 33.53
N ASN A 430 -12.10 12.15 33.59
CA ASN A 430 -13.20 11.19 33.74
C ASN A 430 -14.30 11.35 32.66
N ARG A 431 -13.94 11.81 31.49
CA ARG A 431 -14.90 11.99 30.39
C ARG A 431 -15.55 10.66 30.02
N ARG A 432 -16.88 10.66 29.99
CA ARG A 432 -17.65 9.56 29.44
C ARG A 432 -17.62 9.64 27.93
N ILE A 433 -17.31 8.52 27.31
CA ILE A 433 -17.15 8.36 25.83
C ILE A 433 -18.34 7.57 25.33
N GLU A 434 -19.08 8.17 24.43
CA GLU A 434 -20.19 7.59 23.70
C GLU A 434 -19.79 7.26 22.25
N GLU A 435 -20.70 6.62 21.49
CA GLU A 435 -20.44 6.32 20.09
C GLU A 435 -20.23 7.59 19.25
N GLY A 436 -19.17 7.63 18.48
CA GLY A 436 -18.76 8.79 17.68
C GLY A 436 -17.72 9.69 18.35
N ASP A 437 -17.52 9.58 19.66
CA ASP A 437 -16.56 10.38 20.40
C ASP A 437 -15.11 10.00 20.12
N ARG A 438 -14.22 11.00 20.23
CA ARG A 438 -12.77 10.77 20.22
C ARG A 438 -12.31 10.44 21.63
N PHE A 439 -11.39 9.49 21.75
CA PHE A 439 -10.84 9.07 23.05
C PHE A 439 -9.40 8.55 22.91
N GLY A 440 -8.79 8.23 24.05
CA GLY A 440 -7.47 7.59 24.09
C GLY A 440 -6.35 8.54 23.70
N TYR A 441 -6.23 8.91 22.43
CA TYR A 441 -5.26 9.88 21.92
C TYR A 441 -5.82 10.76 20.82
N TYR A 442 -5.31 12.00 20.74
CA TYR A 442 -5.56 12.93 19.65
C TYR A 442 -4.35 13.85 19.44
N PHE A 443 -3.74 13.81 18.27
CA PHE A 443 -2.61 14.65 17.90
C PHE A 443 -2.54 14.88 16.39
N ASN A 444 -1.74 15.88 15.99
CA ASN A 444 -1.41 16.14 14.60
C ASN A 444 0.09 15.99 14.38
N LEU A 445 0.46 15.36 13.29
CA LEU A 445 1.80 15.39 12.72
C LEU A 445 1.81 16.37 11.56
N THR A 446 2.84 17.21 11.46
CA THR A 446 2.92 18.21 10.39
C THR A 446 4.31 18.21 9.78
N ARG A 447 4.37 18.24 8.44
CA ARG A 447 5.58 18.43 7.66
C ARG A 447 5.42 19.67 6.77
N ARG A 448 6.50 20.45 6.63
CA ARG A 448 6.64 21.52 5.65
C ARG A 448 7.96 21.37 4.96
N ARG A 449 7.98 21.44 3.64
CA ARG A 449 9.18 21.30 2.83
C ARG A 449 9.20 22.38 1.76
N ILE A 450 10.38 22.96 1.55
CA ILE A 450 10.69 23.86 0.44
C ILE A 450 11.91 23.23 -0.23
N GLU A 451 11.81 22.95 -1.53
CA GLU A 451 12.85 22.31 -2.32
C GLU A 451 13.13 23.10 -3.58
N GLY A 452 14.42 23.41 -3.80
CA GLY A 452 14.92 23.93 -5.06
C GLY A 452 15.60 22.84 -5.87
N PHE A 453 15.42 22.83 -7.18
CA PHE A 453 16.04 21.86 -8.07
C PHE A 453 16.56 22.48 -9.37
N VAL A 454 17.54 21.79 -9.96
CA VAL A 454 18.09 22.06 -11.27
C VAL A 454 18.39 20.75 -11.98
N SER A 455 18.12 20.70 -13.28
CA SER A 455 18.46 19.59 -14.18
C SER A 455 19.05 20.14 -15.47
N LEU A 456 20.14 19.54 -15.92
CA LEU A 456 20.83 19.86 -17.16
C LEU A 456 20.90 18.61 -18.02
N GLY A 457 20.34 18.65 -19.20
CA GLY A 457 20.41 17.62 -20.23
C GLY A 457 21.24 18.12 -21.40
N TRP A 458 22.19 17.32 -21.88
CA TRP A 458 22.94 17.61 -23.10
C TRP A 458 22.77 16.44 -24.07
N ARG A 459 22.46 16.77 -25.33
CA ARG A 459 22.29 15.77 -26.37
C ARG A 459 23.16 16.08 -27.59
N LYS A 460 23.89 15.08 -28.05
CA LYS A 460 24.66 15.13 -29.27
C LYS A 460 24.62 13.79 -30.00
N ASP A 461 24.15 13.82 -31.26
CA ASP A 461 24.02 12.66 -32.11
C ASP A 461 23.26 11.50 -31.39
N LYS A 462 23.93 10.42 -31.10
CA LYS A 462 23.39 9.21 -30.47
C LYS A 462 23.55 9.21 -28.96
N MET A 463 24.15 10.23 -28.36
CA MET A 463 24.42 10.31 -26.92
C MET A 463 23.63 11.41 -26.27
N ALA A 464 23.11 11.10 -25.08
CA ALA A 464 22.61 12.11 -24.15
C ALA A 464 23.27 11.92 -22.78
N PHE A 465 23.48 13.05 -22.11
CA PHE A 465 24.00 13.11 -20.74
C PHE A 465 23.13 14.04 -19.91
N GLY A 466 22.74 13.60 -18.73
CA GLY A 466 21.96 14.37 -17.78
C GLY A 466 22.63 14.46 -16.42
N ILE A 467 22.48 15.60 -15.79
CA ILE A 467 22.81 15.79 -14.38
C ILE A 467 21.68 16.53 -13.71
N GLU A 468 21.29 16.08 -12.53
CA GLU A 468 20.23 16.69 -11.74
C GLU A 468 20.66 16.88 -10.29
N GLY A 469 20.15 17.91 -9.64
CA GLY A 469 20.38 18.16 -8.23
C GLY A 469 19.20 18.85 -7.58
N SER A 470 18.89 18.49 -6.34
CA SER A 470 17.96 19.21 -5.50
C SER A 470 18.40 19.25 -4.04
N PHE A 471 17.96 20.30 -3.36
CA PHE A 471 18.11 20.47 -1.94
C PHE A 471 16.82 21.02 -1.35
N ALA A 472 16.44 20.47 -0.20
CA ALA A 472 15.25 20.91 0.51
C ALA A 472 15.55 21.33 1.94
N SER A 473 14.74 22.24 2.45
CA SER A 473 14.60 22.51 3.88
C SER A 473 13.26 21.91 4.33
N GLU A 474 13.33 20.91 5.18
CA GLU A 474 12.15 20.19 5.68
C GLU A 474 12.04 20.34 7.19
N ALA A 475 10.86 20.66 7.66
CA ALA A 475 10.54 20.82 9.07
C ALA A 475 9.37 19.94 9.46
N GLN A 476 9.55 19.14 10.51
CA GLN A 476 8.54 18.22 11.03
C GLN A 476 8.30 18.46 12.53
N TRP A 477 7.07 18.34 12.98
CA TRP A 477 6.67 18.43 14.38
C TRP A 477 5.36 17.72 14.68
N ARG A 478 5.19 17.34 15.95
CA ARG A 478 3.93 16.85 16.51
C ARG A 478 3.21 17.99 17.25
N ARG A 479 1.88 17.95 17.27
CA ARG A 479 1.06 18.78 18.16
C ARG A 479 0.02 17.92 18.87
N GLY A 480 0.24 17.64 20.16
CA GLY A 480 -0.74 16.97 21.02
C GLY A 480 -1.98 17.84 21.23
N ARG A 481 -3.14 17.20 21.20
CA ARG A 481 -4.45 17.79 21.42
C ARG A 481 -5.05 17.35 22.76
N TYR A 482 -4.58 16.18 23.26
CA TYR A 482 -4.87 15.65 24.56
C TYR A 482 -3.65 15.83 25.45
N GLU A 483 -3.89 16.13 26.73
CA GLU A 483 -2.89 16.21 27.77
C GLU A 483 -2.95 14.94 28.62
N LYS A 484 -2.00 14.03 28.34
CA LYS A 484 -1.91 12.74 29.02
C LYS A 484 -1.41 12.92 30.46
N GLU A 485 -2.09 12.31 31.45
CA GLU A 485 -1.63 12.30 32.83
C GLU A 485 -0.25 11.67 32.99
N LEU A 486 0.04 10.62 32.18
CA LEU A 486 1.34 9.95 32.13
C LEU A 486 2.48 10.88 31.67
N PHE A 487 2.18 11.88 30.85
CA PHE A 487 3.12 12.87 30.30
C PHE A 487 2.48 14.26 30.29
N PRO A 488 2.32 14.88 31.46
CA PRO A 488 1.53 16.13 31.62
C PRO A 488 2.21 17.31 30.89
N ASP A 489 1.50 18.41 30.79
CA ASP A 489 1.92 19.67 30.18
C ASP A 489 2.52 19.49 28.78
N ALA A 490 3.66 20.13 28.53
CA ALA A 490 4.39 20.07 27.27
C ALA A 490 4.93 18.66 26.94
N GLY A 491 4.86 17.71 27.89
CA GLY A 491 5.23 16.30 27.65
C GLY A 491 4.34 15.64 26.62
N SER A 492 3.04 15.94 26.61
CA SER A 492 2.08 15.37 25.64
C SER A 492 1.26 16.42 24.91
N PHE A 493 0.93 17.56 25.56
CA PHE A 493 0.08 18.61 25.01
C PHE A 493 0.88 19.67 24.24
N GLY A 494 0.22 20.33 23.29
CA GLY A 494 0.83 21.40 22.51
C GLY A 494 1.86 20.91 21.49
N ARG A 495 2.76 21.83 21.09
CA ARG A 495 3.72 21.58 20.01
C ARG A 495 5.03 21.02 20.55
N SER A 496 5.48 19.91 19.97
CA SER A 496 6.81 19.34 20.21
C SER A 496 7.95 20.25 19.69
N ARG A 497 9.18 19.88 20.01
CA ARG A 497 10.36 20.41 19.33
C ARG A 497 10.20 20.22 17.81
N LYS A 498 10.54 21.24 17.04
CA LYS A 498 10.61 21.20 15.58
C LYS A 498 11.92 20.51 15.16
N VAL A 499 11.80 19.45 14.35
CA VAL A 499 12.96 18.80 13.72
C VAL A 499 13.13 19.40 12.33
N THR A 500 14.31 19.92 12.03
CA THR A 500 14.64 20.46 10.70
C THR A 500 15.73 19.60 10.10
N LEU A 501 15.49 19.11 8.87
CA LEU A 501 16.40 18.28 8.09
C LEU A 501 16.59 18.91 6.70
N THR A 502 17.66 18.51 6.03
CA THR A 502 18.01 19.00 4.69
C THR A 502 18.09 17.84 3.68
N PRO A 503 16.95 17.24 3.29
CA PRO A 503 16.93 16.22 2.25
C PRO A 503 17.60 16.74 0.97
N TYR A 504 18.24 15.82 0.25
CA TYR A 504 18.90 16.15 -1.00
C TYR A 504 18.81 15.03 -2.01
N ARG A 505 19.01 15.36 -3.27
CA ARG A 505 19.14 14.43 -4.37
C ARG A 505 20.17 14.92 -5.36
N ILE A 506 20.95 13.99 -5.89
CA ILE A 506 21.91 14.22 -6.97
C ILE A 506 21.78 13.01 -7.90
N GLY A 507 21.62 13.26 -9.19
CA GLY A 507 21.50 12.23 -10.21
C GLY A 507 22.39 12.52 -11.41
N VAL A 508 22.89 11.46 -12.02
CA VAL A 508 23.62 11.50 -13.30
C VAL A 508 23.07 10.38 -14.16
N ASP A 509 22.75 10.69 -15.40
CA ASP A 509 22.37 9.72 -16.40
C ASP A 509 23.16 9.91 -17.70
N TRP A 510 23.40 8.81 -18.36
CA TRP A 510 23.98 8.74 -19.68
C TRP A 510 23.19 7.77 -20.52
N SER A 511 22.94 8.13 -21.78
CA SER A 511 22.29 7.23 -22.73
C SER A 511 22.97 7.25 -24.08
N TYR A 512 22.96 6.10 -24.74
CA TYR A 512 23.41 5.90 -26.12
C TYR A 512 22.30 5.17 -26.89
N GLU A 513 21.88 5.75 -28.02
CA GLU A 513 20.84 5.19 -28.89
C GLU A 513 21.39 5.00 -30.30
N ALA A 514 21.35 3.78 -30.80
CA ALA A 514 21.80 3.43 -32.14
C ALA A 514 20.85 2.42 -32.81
N LEU A 515 20.11 2.86 -33.83
CA LEU A 515 19.17 2.02 -34.59
C LEU A 515 18.25 1.21 -33.64
N SER A 516 18.57 -0.07 -33.48
CA SER A 516 17.80 -1.03 -32.66
C SER A 516 18.30 -1.17 -31.21
N HIS A 517 19.36 -0.46 -30.81
CA HIS A 517 20.01 -0.65 -29.53
C HIS A 517 19.94 0.62 -28.69
N THR A 518 19.64 0.45 -27.41
CA THR A 518 19.67 1.52 -26.41
C THR A 518 20.49 1.08 -25.21
N LEU A 519 21.39 1.92 -24.73
CA LEU A 519 22.13 1.70 -23.50
C LEU A 519 21.94 2.91 -22.59
N VAL A 520 21.51 2.69 -21.34
CA VAL A 520 21.31 3.77 -20.36
C VAL A 520 22.03 3.40 -19.07
N ALA A 521 22.87 4.30 -18.58
CA ALA A 521 23.49 4.17 -17.26
C ALA A 521 23.01 5.30 -16.35
N ARG A 522 22.71 4.98 -15.09
CA ARG A 522 22.20 5.92 -14.11
C ARG A 522 22.89 5.76 -12.77
N LEU A 523 23.16 6.87 -12.11
CA LEU A 523 23.61 6.94 -10.72
C LEU A 523 22.78 7.97 -9.97
N SER A 524 22.23 7.61 -8.82
CA SER A 524 21.48 8.53 -7.96
C SER A 524 21.93 8.42 -6.51
N LEU A 525 22.13 9.57 -5.87
CA LEU A 525 22.44 9.73 -4.47
C LEU A 525 21.33 10.54 -3.81
N ARG A 526 20.79 10.05 -2.68
CA ARG A 526 19.71 10.73 -1.97
C ARG A 526 19.91 10.71 -0.47
N GLY A 527 19.57 11.83 0.17
CA GLY A 527 19.34 11.92 1.61
C GLY A 527 17.85 12.09 1.86
N ILE A 528 17.21 11.11 2.51
CA ILE A 528 15.77 11.09 2.73
C ILE A 528 15.49 11.22 4.22
N SER A 529 14.54 12.09 4.59
CA SER A 529 14.11 12.27 5.97
C SER A 529 13.41 11.01 6.51
N PRO A 530 13.50 10.72 7.82
CA PRO A 530 12.68 9.69 8.44
C PRO A 530 11.20 9.96 8.24
N LYS A 531 10.43 8.90 8.29
CA LYS A 531 8.96 8.98 8.24
C LYS A 531 8.44 9.90 9.35
N LEU A 532 7.38 10.63 9.05
CA LEU A 532 6.80 11.61 9.98
C LEU A 532 6.45 10.98 11.35
N GLY A 533 6.00 9.71 11.37
CA GLY A 533 5.75 8.96 12.60
C GLY A 533 7.01 8.49 13.32
N ASP A 534 8.09 8.17 12.60
CA ASP A 534 9.33 7.58 13.13
C ASP A 534 10.27 8.60 13.77
N LEU A 535 9.92 9.88 13.73
CA LEU A 535 10.63 10.95 14.45
C LEU A 535 10.25 11.05 15.92
N PHE A 536 9.17 10.39 16.34
CA PHE A 536 8.67 10.45 17.70
C PHE A 536 8.69 9.07 18.34
N LEU A 537 9.13 9.01 19.61
CA LEU A 537 9.22 7.75 20.33
C LEU A 537 7.84 7.09 20.47
N GLN A 538 6.87 7.87 20.92
CA GLN A 538 5.49 7.45 21.14
C GLN A 538 4.51 8.55 20.72
N PRO A 539 4.26 8.72 19.41
CA PRO A 539 3.44 9.85 18.98
C PRO A 539 1.99 9.83 19.53
N ASN A 540 1.47 8.67 19.94
CA ASN A 540 0.15 8.55 20.55
C ASN A 540 0.11 9.16 21.96
N TYR A 541 1.23 9.17 22.69
CA TYR A 541 1.27 9.51 24.10
C TYR A 541 2.04 10.81 24.38
N ASN A 542 3.17 11.07 23.72
CA ASN A 542 4.05 12.17 24.09
C ASN A 542 4.72 12.89 22.92
N ASN A 543 5.38 14.03 23.25
CA ASN A 543 6.09 14.92 22.33
C ASN A 543 7.58 14.57 22.17
N ARG A 544 8.05 13.46 22.75
CA ARG A 544 9.48 13.10 22.74
C ARG A 544 9.93 12.71 21.35
N VAL A 545 10.91 13.44 20.86
CA VAL A 545 11.57 13.17 19.59
C VAL A 545 12.65 12.10 19.79
N VAL A 546 12.82 11.18 18.86
CA VAL A 546 13.91 10.20 18.87
C VAL A 546 15.29 10.89 18.99
N GLU A 547 16.25 10.19 19.57
CA GLU A 547 17.61 10.70 19.72
C GLU A 547 18.25 10.91 18.34
N SER A 548 18.85 12.09 18.11
CA SER A 548 19.64 12.40 16.91
C SER A 548 18.98 12.00 15.59
N PRO A 549 17.83 12.57 15.21
CA PRO A 549 17.20 12.28 13.95
C PRO A 549 18.13 12.68 12.79
N GLU A 550 18.34 11.77 11.85
CA GLU A 550 19.24 11.94 10.72
C GLU A 550 18.60 11.50 9.40
N LEU A 551 19.19 11.91 8.28
CA LEU A 551 18.78 11.44 6.96
C LEU A 551 19.22 9.99 6.74
N SER A 552 18.40 9.19 6.12
CA SER A 552 18.85 7.95 5.48
C SER A 552 19.53 8.27 4.15
N HIS A 553 20.63 7.56 3.85
CA HIS A 553 21.36 7.74 2.60
C HIS A 553 21.09 6.57 1.66
N HIS A 554 20.67 6.92 0.46
CA HIS A 554 20.33 5.97 -0.60
C HIS A 554 21.27 6.18 -1.78
N ILE A 555 21.91 5.11 -2.23
CA ILE A 555 22.74 5.06 -3.44
C ILE A 555 22.08 4.07 -4.38
N PHE A 556 21.80 4.50 -5.59
CA PHE A 556 21.28 3.66 -6.63
C PHE A 556 22.09 3.79 -7.91
N ALA A 557 22.50 2.66 -8.49
CA ALA A 557 23.10 2.62 -9.82
C ALA A 557 22.47 1.53 -10.68
N SER A 558 22.28 1.81 -11.95
CA SER A 558 21.77 0.83 -12.91
C SER A 558 22.37 1.03 -14.30
N VAL A 559 22.45 -0.09 -15.03
CA VAL A 559 22.74 -0.13 -16.47
C VAL A 559 21.61 -0.89 -17.14
N VAL A 560 20.99 -0.27 -18.12
CA VAL A 560 19.87 -0.80 -18.88
C VAL A 560 20.29 -0.94 -20.34
N TYR A 561 20.18 -2.12 -20.89
CA TYR A 561 20.33 -2.39 -22.31
C TYR A 561 18.97 -2.73 -22.90
N GLY A 562 18.64 -2.11 -24.02
CA GLY A 562 17.45 -2.37 -24.80
C GLY A 562 17.80 -2.76 -26.23
N TYR A 563 17.09 -3.74 -26.78
CA TYR A 563 17.12 -4.09 -28.20
C TYR A 563 15.69 -4.13 -28.72
N ALA A 564 15.44 -3.53 -29.87
CA ALA A 564 14.13 -3.53 -30.51
C ALA A 564 14.23 -3.84 -31.99
N SER A 565 13.51 -4.86 -32.43
CA SER A 565 13.27 -5.22 -33.82
C SER A 565 11.77 -5.44 -34.03
N PRO A 566 11.30 -5.59 -35.28
CA PRO A 566 9.89 -5.91 -35.55
C PRO A 566 9.38 -7.19 -34.90
N MET A 567 10.25 -8.16 -34.63
CA MET A 567 9.89 -9.47 -34.07
C MET A 567 10.27 -9.62 -32.60
N VAL A 568 11.32 -8.95 -32.17
CA VAL A 568 11.88 -9.16 -30.81
C VAL A 568 12.16 -7.81 -30.13
N ARG A 569 11.69 -7.66 -28.91
CA ARG A 569 12.13 -6.60 -27.99
C ARG A 569 12.78 -7.26 -26.79
N LEU A 570 13.96 -6.81 -26.45
CA LEU A 570 14.74 -7.33 -25.31
C LEU A 570 15.14 -6.16 -24.41
N GLY A 571 14.93 -6.32 -23.12
CA GLY A 571 15.43 -5.43 -22.07
C GLY A 571 16.29 -6.23 -21.09
N ALA A 572 17.46 -5.69 -20.74
CA ALA A 572 18.29 -6.25 -19.68
C ALA A 572 18.74 -5.12 -18.74
N THR A 573 18.55 -5.30 -17.44
CA THR A 573 18.90 -4.32 -16.43
C THR A 573 19.77 -4.95 -15.37
N ALA A 574 20.95 -4.39 -15.13
CA ALA A 574 21.74 -4.66 -13.93
C ALA A 574 21.61 -3.49 -12.97
N PHE A 575 21.42 -3.77 -11.67
CA PHE A 575 21.22 -2.73 -10.67
C PHE A 575 21.92 -3.04 -9.35
N VAL A 576 22.23 -1.99 -8.63
CA VAL A 576 22.64 -2.01 -7.22
C VAL A 576 21.98 -0.87 -6.48
N ALA A 577 21.45 -1.15 -5.29
CA ALA A 577 20.83 -0.18 -4.40
C ALA A 577 21.32 -0.40 -2.97
N SER A 578 21.83 0.64 -2.35
CA SER A 578 22.30 0.63 -0.96
C SER A 578 21.55 1.67 -0.16
N VAL A 579 20.98 1.27 0.96
CA VAL A 579 20.35 2.16 1.94
C VAL A 579 21.10 2.05 3.26
N THR A 580 21.34 3.17 3.89
CA THR A 580 22.02 3.21 5.19
C THR A 580 21.39 4.26 6.10
N ARG A 581 21.64 4.16 7.41
CA ARG A 581 21.13 5.08 8.43
C ARG A 581 19.59 5.18 8.51
N LEU A 582 18.91 4.10 8.15
CA LEU A 582 17.46 4.06 8.38
C LEU A 582 17.16 4.09 9.87
N THR A 583 16.14 4.89 10.23
CA THR A 583 15.55 4.93 11.56
C THR A 583 14.09 4.55 11.45
N SER A 584 13.64 3.64 12.32
CA SER A 584 12.24 3.26 12.47
C SER A 584 11.91 3.05 13.94
N VAL A 585 10.62 3.22 14.29
CA VAL A 585 10.10 2.96 15.63
C VAL A 585 9.09 1.82 15.53
N VAL A 586 9.27 0.81 16.37
CA VAL A 586 8.43 -0.39 16.41
C VAL A 586 7.84 -0.52 17.81
N ARG A 587 6.50 -0.55 17.88
CA ARG A 587 5.78 -0.80 19.14
C ARG A 587 5.45 -2.29 19.26
N TYR A 588 5.74 -2.89 20.41
CA TYR A 588 5.47 -4.28 20.70
C TYR A 588 5.22 -4.48 22.21
N PHE A 589 4.64 -5.62 22.58
CA PHE A 589 4.54 -6.03 23.99
C PHE A 589 5.84 -6.73 24.40
N ASP A 590 6.54 -6.20 25.39
CA ASP A 590 7.77 -6.78 25.92
C ASP A 590 7.41 -7.74 27.08
N ASP A 591 7.49 -9.05 26.79
CA ASP A 591 7.13 -10.10 27.77
C ASP A 591 8.08 -10.15 28.97
N LEU A 592 9.25 -9.49 28.92
CA LEU A 592 10.17 -9.39 30.03
C LEU A 592 9.71 -8.39 31.08
N THR A 593 9.25 -7.24 30.65
CA THR A 593 8.75 -6.16 31.51
C THR A 593 7.24 -6.21 31.69
N ARG A 594 6.53 -7.07 30.92
CA ARG A 594 5.07 -7.20 30.88
C ARG A 594 4.35 -5.92 30.55
N THR A 595 5.01 -5.03 29.78
CA THR A 595 4.47 -3.73 29.36
C THR A 595 4.62 -3.55 27.86
N TYR A 596 3.90 -2.62 27.27
CA TYR A 596 4.22 -2.18 25.92
C TYR A 596 5.54 -1.42 25.92
N ALA A 597 6.30 -1.59 24.87
CA ALA A 597 7.58 -0.94 24.68
C ALA A 597 7.71 -0.42 23.25
N ASP A 598 8.48 0.65 23.10
CA ASP A 598 8.81 1.25 21.79
C ASP A 598 10.29 1.09 21.51
N ALA A 599 10.60 0.31 20.48
CA ALA A 599 11.97 0.06 20.04
C ALA A 599 12.35 1.01 18.91
N VAL A 600 13.34 1.86 19.16
CA VAL A 600 13.96 2.70 18.13
C VAL A 600 15.08 1.92 17.46
N VAL A 601 14.89 1.52 16.22
CA VAL A 601 15.88 0.82 15.39
C VAL A 601 16.64 1.86 14.57
N ARG A 602 17.92 2.07 14.85
CA ARG A 602 18.77 3.08 14.20
C ARG A 602 19.93 2.49 13.42
N GLY A 603 20.29 3.15 12.32
CA GLY A 603 21.43 2.75 11.50
C GLY A 603 21.18 1.45 10.72
N ALA A 604 19.92 1.05 10.57
CA ALA A 604 19.59 -0.05 9.69
C ALA A 604 20.03 0.24 8.26
N GLY A 605 20.29 -0.81 7.49
CA GLY A 605 20.71 -0.66 6.11
C GLY A 605 20.40 -1.89 5.28
N TYR A 606 20.24 -1.66 3.98
CA TYR A 606 19.97 -2.69 2.98
C TYR A 606 20.99 -2.61 1.85
N LEU A 607 21.31 -3.76 1.29
CA LEU A 607 22.06 -3.87 0.04
C LEU A 607 21.31 -4.82 -0.88
N ASN A 608 20.84 -4.28 -1.98
CA ASN A 608 20.07 -4.99 -2.99
C ASN A 608 20.80 -4.88 -4.32
N PHE A 609 21.04 -5.99 -4.98
CA PHE A 609 21.60 -5.99 -6.32
C PHE A 609 21.06 -7.16 -7.11
N GLY A 610 21.06 -7.04 -8.41
CA GLY A 610 20.52 -8.09 -9.26
C GLY A 610 20.52 -7.74 -10.75
N VAL A 611 19.92 -8.66 -11.49
CA VAL A 611 19.68 -8.53 -12.94
C VAL A 611 18.23 -8.83 -13.22
N ALA A 612 17.60 -8.01 -14.06
CA ALA A 612 16.28 -8.25 -14.64
C ALA A 612 16.43 -8.35 -16.16
N VAL A 613 15.77 -9.33 -16.76
CA VAL A 613 15.73 -9.53 -18.22
C VAL A 613 14.29 -9.69 -18.65
N ASP A 614 13.87 -8.92 -19.63
CA ASP A 614 12.55 -8.96 -20.22
C ASP A 614 12.66 -9.17 -21.73
N ALA A 615 11.80 -10.01 -22.29
CA ALA A 615 11.76 -10.28 -23.71
C ALA A 615 10.30 -10.38 -24.20
N GLU A 616 10.00 -9.69 -25.28
CA GLU A 616 8.74 -9.81 -26.01
C GLU A 616 9.06 -10.33 -27.41
N VAL A 617 8.37 -11.38 -27.85
CA VAL A 617 8.59 -12.03 -29.14
C VAL A 617 7.27 -12.12 -29.90
N ALA A 618 7.19 -11.49 -31.04
CA ALA A 618 6.10 -11.64 -32.00
C ALA A 618 6.43 -12.79 -32.98
N TRP A 619 6.01 -14.02 -32.66
CA TRP A 619 6.27 -15.23 -33.46
C TRP A 619 5.57 -15.17 -34.82
N SER A 620 4.40 -14.55 -34.83
CA SER A 620 3.62 -14.32 -36.05
C SER A 620 2.60 -13.18 -35.79
N LYS A 621 1.82 -12.84 -36.82
CA LYS A 621 0.68 -11.90 -36.64
C LYS A 621 -0.41 -12.38 -35.69
N TYR A 622 -0.37 -13.64 -35.26
CA TYR A 622 -1.37 -14.26 -34.38
C TYR A 622 -0.82 -14.65 -33.01
N PHE A 623 0.47 -14.90 -32.90
CA PHE A 623 1.11 -15.38 -31.69
C PHE A 623 2.19 -14.42 -31.22
N SER A 624 2.13 -14.09 -29.93
CA SER A 624 3.19 -13.39 -29.22
C SER A 624 3.48 -14.07 -27.89
N SER A 625 4.66 -13.84 -27.35
CA SER A 625 5.07 -14.32 -26.04
C SER A 625 5.85 -13.24 -25.33
N MET A 626 5.74 -13.24 -24.01
CA MET A 626 6.54 -12.43 -23.13
C MET A 626 7.23 -13.30 -22.09
N PHE A 627 8.47 -12.93 -21.77
CA PHE A 627 9.27 -13.55 -20.73
C PHE A 627 9.89 -12.46 -19.87
N SER A 628 9.88 -12.65 -18.55
CA SER A 628 10.58 -11.79 -17.61
C SER A 628 11.24 -12.65 -16.55
N LEU A 629 12.47 -12.31 -16.20
CA LEU A 629 13.26 -12.96 -15.18
C LEU A 629 13.96 -11.90 -14.34
N THR A 630 13.79 -11.94 -13.03
CA THR A 630 14.59 -11.13 -12.11
C THR A 630 15.28 -12.05 -11.11
N ALA A 631 16.60 -11.91 -11.02
CA ALA A 631 17.41 -12.60 -10.03
C ALA A 631 18.23 -11.57 -9.26
N GLY A 632 18.12 -11.60 -7.92
CA GLY A 632 18.78 -10.61 -7.09
C GLY A 632 19.09 -11.11 -5.69
N SER A 633 19.84 -10.31 -4.97
CA SER A 633 20.09 -10.50 -3.54
C SER A 633 19.60 -9.27 -2.79
N TYR A 634 18.55 -9.43 -2.01
CA TYR A 634 17.91 -8.39 -1.19
C TYR A 634 18.17 -8.71 0.28
N ARG A 635 19.02 -7.95 0.96
CA ARG A 635 19.47 -8.28 2.32
C ARG A 635 19.79 -7.07 3.19
N HIS A 636 19.68 -7.25 4.48
CA HIS A 636 20.21 -6.31 5.45
C HIS A 636 21.74 -6.25 5.34
N SER A 637 22.30 -5.04 5.26
CA SER A 637 23.73 -4.81 5.13
C SER A 637 24.42 -4.47 6.44
N ARG A 638 23.67 -4.12 7.49
CA ARG A 638 24.18 -3.65 8.78
C ARG A 638 23.47 -4.29 9.95
N ASN A 639 24.14 -4.28 11.09
CA ASN A 639 23.55 -4.58 12.40
C ASN A 639 23.10 -3.25 13.03
N PRO A 640 21.81 -2.93 13.05
CA PRO A 640 21.31 -1.70 13.63
C PRO A 640 21.48 -1.68 15.15
N GLU A 641 21.57 -0.48 15.71
CA GLU A 641 21.35 -0.26 17.14
C GLU A 641 19.85 -0.25 17.43
N VAL A 642 19.45 -0.92 18.50
CA VAL A 642 18.07 -0.95 18.98
C VAL A 642 18.05 -0.44 20.41
N ALA A 643 17.27 0.63 20.66
CA ALA A 643 17.01 1.16 21.99
C ALA A 643 15.52 0.94 22.31
N VAL A 644 15.23 0.20 23.35
CA VAL A 644 13.88 -0.16 23.80
C VAL A 644 13.51 0.72 24.97
N TYR A 645 12.39 1.41 24.87
CA TYR A 645 11.87 2.31 25.89
C TYR A 645 10.52 1.81 26.43
N SER A 646 10.33 1.93 27.73
CA SER A 646 9.05 1.67 28.39
C SER A 646 7.99 2.68 27.92
N ASP A 647 6.74 2.26 27.77
CA ASP A 647 5.65 3.16 27.48
C ASP A 647 5.09 3.89 28.72
N VAL A 648 5.45 3.42 29.91
CA VAL A 648 5.00 4.00 31.19
C VAL A 648 5.72 5.33 31.49
N ASP A 649 7.05 5.36 31.38
CA ASP A 649 7.87 6.48 31.79
C ASP A 649 8.90 6.95 30.75
N ASN A 650 8.92 6.31 29.59
CA ASN A 650 9.95 6.45 28.57
C ASN A 650 11.38 6.11 29.08
N ALA A 651 11.50 5.33 30.15
CA ALA A 651 12.80 4.85 30.60
C ALA A 651 13.40 3.90 29.58
N LEU A 652 14.72 3.92 29.46
CA LEU A 652 15.45 3.00 28.60
C LEU A 652 15.47 1.60 29.25
N ILE A 653 14.73 0.64 28.72
CA ILE A 653 14.70 -0.75 29.18
C ILE A 653 15.96 -1.49 28.74
N ALA A 654 16.34 -1.34 27.44
CA ALA A 654 17.47 -2.04 26.87
C ALA A 654 18.06 -1.27 25.71
N ARG A 655 19.37 -1.39 25.52
CA ARG A 655 20.07 -0.86 24.34
C ARG A 655 21.11 -1.91 23.90
N GLY A 656 21.20 -2.11 22.59
CA GLY A 656 22.16 -3.07 22.03
C GLY A 656 22.06 -3.16 20.53
N ARG A 657 22.97 -3.91 19.94
CA ARG A 657 22.93 -4.21 18.50
C ARG A 657 22.02 -5.39 18.21
N SER A 658 21.42 -5.39 17.03
CA SER A 658 20.65 -6.48 16.49
C SER A 658 21.39 -7.20 15.37
N ALA A 659 21.47 -8.51 15.41
CA ALA A 659 22.17 -9.36 14.43
C ALA A 659 21.39 -9.47 13.11
N MET A 660 21.25 -8.36 12.38
CA MET A 660 20.48 -8.29 11.13
C MET A 660 21.33 -8.44 9.86
N ARG A 661 22.66 -8.21 9.94
CA ARG A 661 23.51 -8.29 8.76
C ARG A 661 23.45 -9.66 8.07
N GLY A 662 23.08 -9.65 6.77
CA GLY A 662 22.95 -10.87 5.97
C GLY A 662 21.53 -11.46 5.95
N VAL A 663 20.65 -11.07 6.88
CA VAL A 663 19.23 -11.45 6.88
C VAL A 663 18.57 -11.00 5.58
N ARG A 664 17.77 -11.87 4.98
CA ARG A 664 17.11 -11.61 3.69
C ARG A 664 15.90 -10.70 3.86
N GLY A 665 15.68 -9.86 2.87
CA GLY A 665 14.42 -9.12 2.76
C GLY A 665 13.28 -10.04 2.34
N LYS A 666 12.04 -9.63 2.58
CA LYS A 666 10.83 -10.38 2.22
C LYS A 666 10.60 -10.50 0.71
N THR A 667 11.24 -9.65 -0.10
CA THR A 667 11.16 -9.72 -1.56
C THR A 667 11.74 -11.02 -2.08
N PRO A 668 11.04 -11.80 -2.94
CA PRO A 668 11.60 -12.99 -3.57
C PRO A 668 12.91 -12.69 -4.27
N GLN A 669 13.94 -13.52 -4.05
CA GLN A 669 15.26 -13.31 -4.65
C GLN A 669 15.28 -13.73 -6.13
N LEU A 670 14.32 -14.57 -6.54
CA LEU A 670 14.13 -15.03 -7.90
C LEU A 670 12.66 -14.93 -8.29
N THR A 671 12.37 -14.24 -9.39
CA THR A 671 11.03 -14.20 -9.97
C THR A 671 11.10 -14.46 -11.46
N ALA A 672 10.19 -15.25 -11.97
CA ALA A 672 10.07 -15.51 -13.40
C ALA A 672 8.62 -15.44 -13.85
N TYR A 673 8.43 -14.98 -15.07
CA TYR A 673 7.15 -14.95 -15.75
C TYR A 673 7.33 -15.35 -17.22
N GLY A 674 6.38 -16.09 -17.75
CA GLY A 674 6.27 -16.35 -19.17
C GLY A 674 4.82 -16.47 -19.59
N ASP A 675 4.48 -15.93 -20.77
CA ASP A 675 3.16 -16.09 -21.35
C ASP A 675 3.21 -16.39 -22.85
N ILE A 676 2.10 -16.94 -23.34
CA ILE A 676 1.78 -17.07 -24.74
C ILE A 676 0.41 -16.47 -24.97
N GLU A 677 0.32 -15.57 -25.92
CA GLU A 677 -0.92 -14.93 -26.34
C GLU A 677 -1.22 -15.28 -27.81
N PHE A 678 -2.46 -15.70 -28.05
CA PHE A 678 -3.02 -15.92 -29.36
C PHE A 678 -4.11 -14.89 -29.64
N SER A 679 -4.11 -14.30 -30.86
CA SER A 679 -5.14 -13.33 -31.26
C SER A 679 -5.50 -13.50 -32.73
N ARG A 680 -6.77 -13.85 -33.03
CA ARG A 680 -7.30 -14.00 -34.40
C ARG A 680 -8.82 -13.84 -34.46
N GLY A 681 -9.34 -13.07 -35.41
CA GLY A 681 -10.76 -12.97 -35.68
C GLY A 681 -11.62 -12.50 -34.51
N GLY A 682 -11.08 -11.56 -33.70
CA GLY A 682 -11.73 -11.05 -32.49
C GLY A 682 -11.67 -12.01 -31.29
N TRP A 683 -11.01 -13.16 -31.40
CA TRP A 683 -10.62 -13.99 -30.27
C TRP A 683 -9.24 -13.61 -29.76
N SER A 684 -9.07 -13.59 -28.46
CA SER A 684 -7.76 -13.55 -27.81
C SER A 684 -7.73 -14.55 -26.67
N ALA A 685 -6.66 -15.33 -26.60
CA ALA A 685 -6.42 -16.30 -25.54
C ALA A 685 -5.01 -16.09 -24.99
N LYS A 686 -4.86 -16.11 -23.68
CA LYS A 686 -3.56 -15.91 -23.00
C LYS A 686 -3.39 -16.95 -21.92
N LEU A 687 -2.23 -17.59 -21.89
CA LEU A 687 -1.79 -18.48 -20.82
C LEU A 687 -0.48 -17.91 -20.25
N GLY A 688 -0.46 -17.62 -18.98
CA GLY A 688 0.70 -17.08 -18.26
C GLY A 688 1.08 -17.95 -17.06
N VAL A 689 2.39 -18.12 -16.84
CA VAL A 689 2.96 -18.84 -15.69
C VAL A 689 3.88 -17.90 -14.92
N LYS A 690 3.76 -17.93 -13.60
CA LYS A 690 4.52 -17.11 -12.66
C LYS A 690 5.24 -18.01 -11.68
N TYR A 691 6.49 -17.66 -11.35
CA TYR A 691 7.31 -18.36 -10.37
C TYR A 691 7.95 -17.36 -9.41
N TRP A 692 7.94 -17.70 -8.13
CA TRP A 692 8.60 -16.94 -7.07
C TRP A 692 9.43 -17.89 -6.22
N GLY A 693 10.74 -17.70 -6.28
CA GLY A 693 11.70 -18.55 -5.57
C GLY A 693 12.54 -17.79 -4.57
N LEU A 694 13.21 -18.54 -3.69
CA LEU A 694 14.10 -18.02 -2.65
C LEU A 694 13.42 -16.94 -1.80
N ARG A 695 12.28 -17.30 -1.22
CA ARG A 695 11.39 -16.43 -0.46
C ARG A 695 11.64 -16.55 1.03
N TYR A 696 11.55 -15.44 1.76
CA TYR A 696 11.80 -15.39 3.19
C TYR A 696 10.72 -14.57 3.89
N ILE A 697 10.44 -14.91 5.14
CA ILE A 697 9.56 -14.15 6.02
C ILE A 697 10.22 -12.85 6.45
N GLU A 698 9.45 -11.81 6.78
CA GLU A 698 10.00 -10.56 7.30
C GLU A 698 10.58 -10.78 8.71
N ALA A 699 11.85 -10.41 8.88
CA ALA A 699 12.59 -10.68 10.10
C ALA A 699 12.43 -9.57 11.14
N SER A 700 12.32 -9.97 12.42
CA SER A 700 12.25 -9.04 13.55
C SER A 700 13.65 -8.63 14.03
N PRO A 701 13.99 -7.33 14.05
CA PRO A 701 15.24 -6.88 14.66
C PRO A 701 15.25 -7.07 16.18
N ILE A 702 14.11 -7.10 16.85
CA ILE A 702 13.98 -7.21 18.29
C ILE A 702 14.42 -8.61 18.77
N ARG A 703 13.98 -9.67 18.09
CA ARG A 703 14.37 -11.06 18.42
C ARG A 703 15.87 -11.28 18.34
N ARG A 704 16.58 -10.52 17.49
CA ARG A 704 18.02 -10.64 17.22
C ARG A 704 18.88 -9.68 18.03
N MET A 705 18.29 -9.02 19.05
CA MET A 705 19.05 -8.15 19.95
C MET A 705 20.02 -8.94 20.82
N VAL A 706 21.17 -8.33 21.12
CA VAL A 706 22.20 -8.83 22.03
C VAL A 706 21.61 -9.30 23.37
N ARG A 707 20.61 -8.60 23.90
CA ARG A 707 19.95 -8.97 25.17
C ARG A 707 19.33 -10.37 25.18
N PHE A 708 19.10 -10.98 24.02
CA PHE A 708 18.62 -12.35 23.88
C PHE A 708 19.72 -13.30 23.35
N THR A 709 20.51 -12.85 22.36
CA THR A 709 21.45 -13.71 21.65
C THR A 709 22.75 -14.01 22.42
N GLU A 710 23.08 -13.20 23.42
CA GLU A 710 24.28 -13.40 24.30
C GLU A 710 23.93 -14.04 25.64
N LEU A 711 22.70 -14.45 25.86
CA LEU A 711 22.31 -15.21 27.04
C LEU A 711 22.92 -16.63 26.99
N ASP A 712 23.06 -17.25 28.18
CA ASP A 712 23.40 -18.66 28.33
C ASP A 712 22.18 -19.54 28.02
N ILE A 713 21.97 -19.76 26.73
CA ILE A 713 20.87 -20.52 26.13
C ILE A 713 21.41 -21.65 25.26
N SER A 714 20.60 -22.67 25.02
CA SER A 714 21.00 -23.79 24.16
C SER A 714 21.25 -23.34 22.70
N PRO A 715 22.07 -24.08 21.94
CA PRO A 715 22.27 -23.81 20.52
C PRO A 715 20.95 -23.81 19.70
N GLU A 716 20.03 -24.70 20.10
CA GLU A 716 18.71 -24.83 19.46
C GLU A 716 17.85 -23.59 19.70
N GLU A 717 17.78 -23.08 20.93
CA GLU A 717 17.09 -21.86 21.30
C GLU A 717 17.68 -20.64 20.57
N ARG A 718 19.02 -20.57 20.48
CA ARG A 718 19.72 -19.53 19.72
C ARG A 718 19.37 -19.58 18.24
N THR A 719 19.32 -20.75 17.64
CA THR A 719 18.93 -20.96 16.26
C THR A 719 17.49 -20.49 16.03
N GLN A 720 16.53 -20.85 16.88
CA GLN A 720 15.14 -20.40 16.79
C GLN A 720 14.98 -18.88 16.87
N LEU A 721 15.87 -18.18 17.60
CA LEU A 721 15.85 -16.72 17.69
C LEU A 721 16.32 -16.03 16.41
N ILE A 722 17.41 -16.54 15.81
CA ILE A 722 18.16 -15.83 14.75
C ILE A 722 17.90 -16.38 13.34
N GLU A 723 17.53 -17.66 13.20
CA GLU A 723 17.24 -18.25 11.90
C GLU A 723 15.98 -17.65 11.31
N GLN A 724 16.10 -17.22 10.07
CA GLN A 724 14.99 -16.66 9.32
C GLN A 724 14.28 -17.78 8.56
N GLU A 725 12.98 -17.88 8.73
CA GLU A 725 12.18 -18.87 8.01
C GLU A 725 12.23 -18.61 6.50
N ARG A 726 12.59 -19.66 5.75
CA ARG A 726 12.46 -19.70 4.30
C ARG A 726 11.09 -20.23 3.92
N LEU A 727 10.33 -19.46 3.14
CA LEU A 727 9.05 -19.89 2.59
C LEU A 727 9.25 -20.80 1.38
N GLN A 728 8.31 -21.70 1.15
CA GLN A 728 8.29 -22.53 -0.05
C GLN A 728 8.22 -21.67 -1.30
N ASP A 729 8.90 -22.11 -2.35
CA ASP A 729 8.79 -21.48 -3.66
C ASP A 729 7.34 -21.62 -4.17
N ALA A 730 6.87 -20.64 -4.92
CA ALA A 730 5.50 -20.59 -5.40
C ALA A 730 5.42 -20.54 -6.92
N VAL A 731 4.45 -21.26 -7.46
CA VAL A 731 4.11 -21.26 -8.89
C VAL A 731 2.61 -20.98 -9.03
N SER A 732 2.24 -20.13 -9.98
CA SER A 732 0.85 -19.88 -10.34
C SER A 732 0.73 -19.82 -11.87
N ALA A 733 -0.34 -20.37 -12.41
CA ALA A 733 -0.69 -20.24 -13.81
C ALA A 733 -2.06 -19.58 -13.95
N ASP A 734 -2.20 -18.70 -14.93
CA ASP A 734 -3.44 -17.99 -15.23
C ASP A 734 -3.79 -18.19 -16.70
N ILE A 735 -5.07 -18.41 -17.00
CA ILE A 735 -5.57 -18.47 -18.37
C ILE A 735 -6.70 -17.48 -18.56
N SER A 736 -6.70 -16.79 -19.70
CA SER A 736 -7.80 -15.92 -20.08
C SER A 736 -8.21 -16.15 -21.53
N LEU A 737 -9.50 -15.95 -21.81
CA LEU A 737 -10.10 -16.02 -23.12
C LEU A 737 -11.02 -14.83 -23.31
N SER A 738 -10.85 -14.09 -24.39
CA SER A 738 -11.74 -12.98 -24.72
C SER A 738 -12.28 -13.09 -26.15
N LYS A 739 -13.46 -12.49 -26.34
CA LYS A 739 -14.13 -12.39 -27.63
C LYS A 739 -14.68 -11.00 -27.83
N ASN A 740 -14.31 -10.38 -28.94
CA ASN A 740 -14.85 -9.13 -29.43
C ASN A 740 -15.99 -9.43 -30.41
N LEU A 741 -17.16 -8.90 -30.15
CA LEU A 741 -18.39 -9.07 -30.94
C LEU A 741 -18.85 -7.70 -31.43
N LYS A 742 -19.01 -7.53 -32.73
CA LYS A 742 -19.55 -6.30 -33.31
C LYS A 742 -21.08 -6.32 -33.20
N LEU A 743 -21.68 -5.30 -32.61
CA LEU A 743 -23.12 -5.10 -32.44
C LEU A 743 -23.54 -3.81 -33.13
N GLY A 744 -23.72 -3.83 -34.46
CA GLY A 744 -23.95 -2.62 -35.25
C GLY A 744 -22.73 -1.70 -35.20
N GLU A 745 -22.91 -0.48 -34.68
CA GLU A 745 -21.81 0.50 -34.46
C GLU A 745 -21.05 0.26 -33.15
N ASN A 746 -21.65 -0.52 -32.25
CA ASN A 746 -21.09 -0.83 -30.93
C ASN A 746 -20.22 -2.11 -30.95
N MET A 747 -19.39 -2.26 -29.94
CA MET A 747 -18.59 -3.46 -29.73
C MET A 747 -18.82 -4.02 -28.33
N LEU A 748 -19.12 -5.32 -28.25
CA LEU A 748 -19.21 -6.07 -27.01
C LEU A 748 -17.94 -6.92 -26.87
N ILE A 749 -17.26 -6.76 -25.75
CA ILE A 749 -16.09 -7.58 -25.37
C ILE A 749 -16.50 -8.44 -24.17
N VAL A 750 -16.37 -9.76 -24.34
CA VAL A 750 -16.61 -10.72 -23.25
C VAL A 750 -15.27 -11.38 -22.96
N GLU A 751 -14.89 -11.38 -21.72
CA GLU A 751 -13.62 -11.93 -21.24
C GLU A 751 -13.86 -12.84 -20.04
N VAL A 752 -13.24 -14.02 -20.04
CA VAL A 752 -13.29 -15.01 -18.96
C VAL A 752 -11.88 -15.39 -18.57
N ALA A 753 -11.60 -15.45 -17.27
CA ALA A 753 -10.30 -15.86 -16.75
C ALA A 753 -10.39 -16.84 -15.61
N VAL A 754 -9.38 -17.69 -15.54
CA VAL A 754 -9.09 -18.54 -14.39
C VAL A 754 -7.70 -18.18 -13.88
N ARG A 755 -7.63 -17.81 -12.61
CA ARG A 755 -6.39 -17.50 -11.92
C ARG A 755 -5.98 -18.65 -11.00
N ASN A 756 -4.69 -18.75 -10.79
CA ASN A 756 -4.12 -19.85 -10.04
C ASN A 756 -4.70 -21.19 -10.51
N LEU A 757 -4.64 -21.42 -11.83
CA LEU A 757 -5.18 -22.61 -12.52
C LEU A 757 -4.70 -23.91 -11.87
N LEU A 758 -3.45 -23.91 -11.36
CA LEU A 758 -2.84 -25.05 -10.68
C LEU A 758 -3.43 -25.28 -9.29
N GLY A 759 -4.11 -24.31 -8.71
CA GLY A 759 -4.66 -24.39 -7.34
C GLY A 759 -3.58 -24.44 -6.26
N THR A 760 -2.39 -23.91 -6.52
CA THR A 760 -1.29 -23.95 -5.55
C THR A 760 -1.59 -23.04 -4.35
N ASP A 761 -1.30 -23.57 -3.17
CA ASP A 761 -1.31 -22.77 -1.93
C ASP A 761 0.07 -22.21 -1.65
N TYR A 762 0.15 -20.91 -1.37
CA TYR A 762 1.40 -20.26 -1.02
C TYR A 762 1.17 -19.09 -0.06
N VAL A 763 2.16 -18.85 0.79
CA VAL A 763 2.18 -17.70 1.70
C VAL A 763 2.43 -16.43 0.89
N VAL A 764 1.54 -15.44 0.96
CA VAL A 764 1.71 -14.14 0.28
C VAL A 764 2.45 -13.15 1.15
N ASN A 765 2.25 -13.21 2.46
CA ASN A 765 2.93 -12.38 3.43
C ASN A 765 3.17 -13.15 4.72
N GLY A 766 4.24 -12.83 5.41
CA GLY A 766 4.55 -13.42 6.70
C GLY A 766 5.63 -12.62 7.42
N TYR A 767 5.57 -12.62 8.74
CA TYR A 767 6.53 -11.89 9.56
C TYR A 767 6.75 -12.56 10.92
N GLU A 768 7.94 -12.36 11.43
CA GLU A 768 8.29 -12.75 12.78
C GLU A 768 7.65 -11.80 13.79
N GLN A 769 7.01 -12.33 14.82
CA GLN A 769 6.56 -11.51 15.95
C GLN A 769 7.77 -10.95 16.69
N HIS A 770 7.66 -9.70 17.18
CA HIS A 770 8.73 -9.05 17.96
C HIS A 770 8.85 -9.61 19.38
N ARG A 771 7.91 -10.42 19.83
CA ARG A 771 7.79 -10.96 21.17
C ARG A 771 8.70 -12.17 21.38
N VAL A 772 9.31 -12.20 22.54
CA VAL A 772 10.18 -13.30 22.99
C VAL A 772 9.85 -13.61 24.45
N ARG A 773 9.44 -14.85 24.70
CA ARG A 773 9.20 -15.33 26.06
C ARG A 773 10.52 -15.78 26.69
N ARG A 774 10.76 -15.37 27.92
CA ARG A 774 11.91 -15.79 28.73
C ARG A 774 11.44 -16.33 30.07
N GLN A 775 12.03 -17.47 30.47
CA GLN A 775 11.86 -18.05 31.82
C GLN A 775 13.25 -18.33 32.38
N ASP A 776 13.55 -17.79 33.54
CA ASP A 776 14.83 -17.99 34.20
C ASP A 776 14.70 -19.05 35.32
N PHE A 777 15.55 -20.06 35.28
CA PHE A 777 15.67 -21.10 36.29
C PHE A 777 17.13 -21.13 36.84
N GLY A 778 17.33 -20.37 37.91
CA GLY A 778 18.66 -20.20 38.48
C GLY A 778 19.60 -19.44 37.53
N LYS A 779 20.68 -20.07 37.05
CA LYS A 779 21.62 -19.44 36.12
C LYS A 779 21.27 -19.65 34.65
N ARG A 780 20.31 -20.52 34.33
CA ARG A 780 19.92 -20.86 32.98
C ARG A 780 18.65 -20.10 32.56
N SER A 781 18.65 -19.51 31.38
CA SER A 781 17.50 -18.93 30.76
C SER A 781 16.94 -19.86 29.69
N TYR A 782 15.62 -20.02 29.63
CA TYR A 782 14.89 -20.64 28.53
C TYR A 782 14.21 -19.55 27.72
N ILE A 783 14.46 -19.56 26.44
CA ILE A 783 13.95 -18.53 25.52
C ILE A 783 13.15 -19.20 24.41
N ARG A 784 11.94 -18.70 24.20
CA ARG A 784 11.08 -19.12 23.10
C ARG A 784 10.54 -17.88 22.37
N PRO A 785 10.87 -17.69 21.09
CA PRO A 785 10.19 -16.69 20.29
C PRO A 785 8.74 -17.09 20.08
N PHE A 786 7.85 -16.09 19.89
CA PHE A 786 6.49 -16.34 19.47
C PHE A 786 6.47 -16.81 18.01
N ASP A 787 5.49 -17.65 17.66
CA ASP A 787 5.36 -18.23 16.33
C ASP A 787 5.16 -17.14 15.28
N ASN A 788 5.65 -17.42 14.07
CA ASN A 788 5.53 -16.50 12.95
C ASN A 788 4.06 -16.39 12.49
N LEU A 789 3.67 -15.20 12.04
CA LEU A 789 2.33 -14.94 11.51
C LEU A 789 2.37 -14.97 9.98
N LYS A 790 1.39 -15.64 9.38
CA LYS A 790 1.32 -15.90 7.94
C LYS A 790 -0.05 -15.55 7.33
N LEU A 791 -0.02 -15.16 6.08
CA LEU A 791 -1.17 -14.99 5.21
C LEU A 791 -0.98 -15.82 3.94
N TYR A 792 -1.97 -16.64 3.61
CA TYR A 792 -1.97 -17.44 2.39
C TYR A 792 -2.73 -16.74 1.27
N GLY A 793 -2.28 -16.97 0.04
CA GLY A 793 -2.92 -16.51 -1.18
C GLY A 793 -4.25 -17.20 -1.48
N TYR A 794 -4.92 -16.69 -2.51
CA TYR A 794 -6.20 -17.24 -2.95
C TYR A 794 -6.00 -18.52 -3.75
N PRO A 795 -6.94 -19.48 -3.64
CA PRO A 795 -6.93 -20.68 -4.45
C PRO A 795 -7.30 -20.38 -5.90
N ARG A 796 -7.55 -21.40 -6.71
CA ARG A 796 -8.12 -21.23 -8.05
C ARG A 796 -9.37 -20.37 -7.99
N ASN A 797 -9.41 -19.31 -8.79
CA ASN A 797 -10.55 -18.39 -8.83
C ASN A 797 -10.84 -17.93 -10.26
N TYR A 798 -12.05 -17.41 -10.46
CA TYR A 798 -12.61 -17.11 -11.77
C TYR A 798 -12.99 -15.63 -11.86
N ALA A 799 -12.99 -15.08 -13.06
CA ALA A 799 -13.51 -13.74 -13.30
C ALA A 799 -14.17 -13.68 -14.69
N VAL A 800 -15.19 -12.85 -14.81
CA VAL A 800 -15.89 -12.56 -16.06
C VAL A 800 -16.03 -11.06 -16.19
N ASN A 801 -15.60 -10.52 -17.32
CA ASN A 801 -15.77 -9.12 -17.68
C ASN A 801 -16.62 -9.00 -18.94
N VAL A 802 -17.60 -8.12 -18.93
CA VAL A 802 -18.43 -7.79 -20.08
C VAL A 802 -18.34 -6.30 -20.31
N THR A 803 -17.75 -5.89 -21.43
CA THR A 803 -17.57 -4.47 -21.77
C THR A 803 -18.34 -4.12 -23.03
N LEU A 804 -19.18 -3.11 -22.97
CA LEU A 804 -19.88 -2.53 -24.11
C LEU A 804 -19.24 -1.19 -24.43
N LEU A 805 -18.80 -1.04 -25.67
CA LEU A 805 -18.27 0.20 -26.25
C LEU A 805 -19.31 0.78 -27.19
N PHE A 806 -19.60 2.09 -27.08
CA PHE A 806 -20.62 2.81 -27.88
C PHE A 806 -20.27 4.27 -28.06
#